data_2f5894801e15a155a0bb472a1a276124
#
_entry.id   2f5894801e15a155a0bb472a1a276124
#
_cell.length_a   1.000
_cell.length_b   1.000
_cell.length_c   1.000
_cell.angle_alpha   90.00
_cell.angle_beta   90.00
_cell.angle_gamma   90.00
#
_symmetry.space_group_name_H-M   'P 1'
#
loop_
_entity.id
_entity.type
_entity.pdbx_description
1 polymer ?
#
loop_
_entity_poly.entity_id
_entity_poly.type
_entity_poly.pdbx_seq_one_letter_code
_entity_poly.pdbx_strand_id
1 'polypeptide(L)'
;MEQKNYKRITVTSALPYANGGVHIGHLAGVYVPADIYVRYLRLKKREVLFIGGSDEHGVPITVRARKEGITPQDVVDRYHKMIKDSFKEFGISFDIYSRTTSATHHKFAAEWFRKLYDEGKLVEETTEQLYDEEAKQFLADRYVTGECPYCHNEGAYGDQCEKCGRDLSPTELINPKSTISGSTPVLKKTKNWYLPLNEYQDWLKKWILEDHKEWRSNVYGQCKSWLDMDLQPRAMTRDLDWGIPVPVEGADGKVLYVWFDAPIGYVSNTVELCQKEPEKWGNWEKWWQDEDTRLVHFIGKDNIVFHCIIFPVMMKAHGKYIMPDNVPANEFLNLENDKISTSRNWAVWLHEYLVDLPGKQDVLRYVLTANAPETKDNNFTWKDFQDRNNNELVAVYGNFVNRALQLTKKYWNGIVPACGELQDVDKAALEEFKDVKEKVEALLEQFKFRDAQFEAMNLARIGNRYITECEPWKVWKTDPTRCETILNICLQLTANLAIAFEPFLPFSSKKLREMLNIDNFEWEQLGSTDLLKAGHQLGEPALLFEKIEDEVIQKQLDKLEATKKANEAAQYKAAPIKETCSFEDFEKLDIRVGLVKDCQKVKKSKKLLQFTIDDGSGVDRTICSGIAAFYENPEELIGKRILFVANFAPRTMMGIESQGMILSAVDADESLSVVTTTKDVKPGSQVG
;
A
#
# COMPACT_ATOMS: atom_id res chain seq x y z
N MET A 1 12.79 -16.68 -28.19
CA MET A 1 11.86 -16.10 -29.19
C MET A 1 12.38 -14.72 -29.55
N GLU A 2 12.41 -14.33 -30.81
CA GLU A 2 12.70 -12.95 -31.20
C GLU A 2 11.63 -12.05 -30.55
N GLN A 3 12.06 -11.03 -29.86
CA GLN A 3 11.15 -10.09 -29.18
C GLN A 3 10.37 -9.34 -30.26
N LYS A 4 9.06 -9.53 -30.31
CA LYS A 4 8.17 -8.86 -31.28
C LYS A 4 8.32 -7.34 -31.12
N ASN A 5 8.63 -6.66 -32.21
CA ASN A 5 8.75 -5.21 -32.21
C ASN A 5 7.36 -4.58 -32.39
N TYR A 6 6.70 -4.29 -31.27
CA TYR A 6 5.40 -3.65 -31.24
C TYR A 6 5.48 -2.17 -31.66
N LYS A 7 4.50 -1.67 -32.40
CA LYS A 7 4.41 -0.24 -32.77
C LYS A 7 4.04 0.62 -31.58
N ARG A 8 3.14 0.14 -30.74
CA ARG A 8 2.62 0.88 -29.58
C ARG A 8 2.46 0.00 -28.35
N ILE A 9 2.31 0.63 -27.20
CA ILE A 9 2.18 -0.07 -25.92
C ILE A 9 0.99 0.49 -25.15
N THR A 10 0.08 -0.38 -24.72
CA THR A 10 -0.98 -0.08 -23.77
C THR A 10 -0.55 -0.56 -22.39
N VAL A 11 -0.44 0.36 -21.45
CA VAL A 11 -0.10 0.08 -20.05
C VAL A 11 -1.29 0.40 -19.16
N THR A 12 -1.68 -0.56 -18.35
CA THR A 12 -2.73 -0.37 -17.33
C THR A 12 -2.17 -0.57 -15.94
N SER A 13 -2.79 0.03 -14.95
CA SER A 13 -2.57 -0.25 -13.53
C SER A 13 -3.88 -0.65 -12.88
N ALA A 14 -3.84 -1.61 -11.94
CA ALA A 14 -5.03 -2.07 -11.23
C ALA A 14 -5.84 -0.89 -10.69
N LEU A 15 -7.15 -0.91 -10.92
CA LEU A 15 -8.04 0.16 -10.46
C LEU A 15 -8.23 0.05 -8.94
N PRO A 16 -7.90 1.09 -8.15
CA PRO A 16 -8.16 1.07 -6.72
C PRO A 16 -9.64 1.23 -6.43
N TYR A 17 -10.12 0.56 -5.38
CA TYR A 17 -11.48 0.78 -4.88
C TYR A 17 -11.65 2.20 -4.34
N ALA A 18 -12.71 2.89 -4.79
CA ALA A 18 -13.05 4.24 -4.32
C ALA A 18 -13.81 4.23 -2.98
N ASN A 19 -13.31 3.49 -2.00
CA ASN A 19 -13.83 3.43 -0.62
C ASN A 19 -12.81 3.84 0.45
N GLY A 20 -11.65 4.30 0.02
CA GLY A 20 -10.54 4.73 0.86
C GLY A 20 -9.46 5.43 0.05
N GLY A 21 -8.45 5.98 0.73
CA GLY A 21 -7.26 6.52 0.07
C GLY A 21 -6.34 5.41 -0.47
N VAL A 22 -5.35 5.79 -1.27
CA VAL A 22 -4.24 4.91 -1.63
C VAL A 22 -3.11 5.07 -0.62
N HIS A 23 -2.40 3.97 -0.34
CA HIS A 23 -1.28 3.93 0.60
C HIS A 23 0.01 3.45 -0.08
N ILE A 24 1.13 3.53 0.63
CA ILE A 24 2.46 3.17 0.09
C ILE A 24 2.53 1.75 -0.47
N GLY A 25 1.77 0.79 0.04
CA GLY A 25 1.69 -0.56 -0.51
C GLY A 25 1.10 -0.60 -1.93
N HIS A 26 0.05 0.19 -2.20
CA HIS A 26 -0.49 0.36 -3.54
C HIS A 26 0.54 1.04 -4.47
N LEU A 27 1.23 2.07 -3.97
CA LEU A 27 2.24 2.79 -4.76
C LEU A 27 3.40 1.88 -5.17
N ALA A 28 3.99 1.16 -4.21
CA ALA A 28 5.12 0.25 -4.47
C ALA A 28 4.70 -0.97 -5.29
N GLY A 29 3.47 -1.48 -5.08
CA GLY A 29 2.97 -2.66 -5.75
C GLY A 29 2.59 -2.42 -7.19
N VAL A 30 2.03 -1.24 -7.52
CA VAL A 30 1.37 -1.02 -8.81
C VAL A 30 1.78 0.30 -9.48
N TYR A 31 1.55 1.45 -8.82
CA TYR A 31 1.51 2.74 -9.52
C TYR A 31 2.88 3.32 -9.82
N VAL A 32 3.84 3.20 -8.89
CA VAL A 32 5.22 3.66 -9.11
C VAL A 32 5.93 2.84 -10.18
N PRO A 33 5.93 1.49 -10.16
CA PRO A 33 6.55 0.70 -11.22
C PRO A 33 5.90 0.92 -12.59
N ALA A 34 4.57 1.06 -12.66
CA ALA A 34 3.88 1.37 -13.91
C ALA A 34 4.32 2.74 -14.48
N ASP A 35 4.37 3.76 -13.63
CA ASP A 35 4.77 5.12 -14.03
C ASP A 35 6.24 5.19 -14.47
N ILE A 36 7.14 4.46 -13.77
CA ILE A 36 8.55 4.36 -14.18
C ILE A 36 8.65 3.76 -15.59
N TYR A 37 7.95 2.67 -15.84
CA TYR A 37 7.96 2.01 -17.15
C TYR A 37 7.42 2.92 -18.26
N VAL A 38 6.32 3.60 -18.02
CA VAL A 38 5.71 4.52 -18.98
C VAL A 38 6.62 5.72 -19.27
N ARG A 39 7.22 6.32 -18.24
CA ARG A 39 8.16 7.43 -18.42
C ARG A 39 9.39 7.03 -19.23
N TYR A 40 9.95 5.86 -18.96
CA TYR A 40 11.02 5.28 -19.76
C TYR A 40 10.61 5.14 -21.24
N LEU A 41 9.44 4.55 -21.51
CA LEU A 41 8.93 4.39 -22.88
C LEU A 41 8.74 5.74 -23.60
N ARG A 42 8.23 6.76 -22.89
CA ARG A 42 8.06 8.11 -23.45
C ARG A 42 9.39 8.78 -23.77
N LEU A 43 10.40 8.60 -22.92
CA LEU A 43 11.77 9.08 -23.22
C LEU A 43 12.37 8.40 -24.45
N LYS A 44 12.02 7.13 -24.69
CA LYS A 44 12.35 6.40 -25.92
C LYS A 44 11.49 6.78 -27.12
N LYS A 45 10.60 7.76 -26.97
CA LYS A 45 9.65 8.19 -28.01
C LYS A 45 8.76 7.06 -28.54
N ARG A 46 8.46 6.06 -27.69
CA ARG A 46 7.51 5.01 -28.03
C ARG A 46 6.08 5.56 -27.92
N GLU A 47 5.20 5.12 -28.84
CA GLU A 47 3.77 5.40 -28.72
C GLU A 47 3.20 4.58 -27.54
N VAL A 48 2.91 5.25 -26.43
CA VAL A 48 2.43 4.61 -25.19
C VAL A 48 1.19 5.29 -24.65
N LEU A 49 0.24 4.48 -24.19
CA LEU A 49 -0.97 4.91 -23.52
C LEU A 49 -0.97 4.36 -22.09
N PHE A 50 -1.11 5.23 -21.09
CA PHE A 50 -1.15 4.87 -19.68
C PHE A 50 -2.53 5.10 -19.08
N ILE A 51 -3.21 4.02 -18.71
CA ILE A 51 -4.60 4.01 -18.29
C ILE A 51 -4.68 3.76 -16.79
N GLY A 52 -5.39 4.66 -16.08
CA GLY A 52 -5.81 4.51 -14.70
C GLY A 52 -7.28 4.82 -14.52
N GLY A 53 -7.77 4.60 -13.33
CA GLY A 53 -9.15 4.89 -12.94
C GLY A 53 -9.44 4.33 -11.56
N SER A 54 -10.66 4.54 -11.06
CA SER A 54 -11.16 3.96 -9.81
C SER A 54 -12.23 2.91 -10.07
N ASP A 55 -12.17 1.83 -9.32
CA ASP A 55 -13.23 0.85 -9.20
C ASP A 55 -14.25 1.34 -8.16
N GLU A 56 -15.50 1.51 -8.61
CA GLU A 56 -16.53 2.21 -7.85
C GLU A 56 -17.78 1.37 -7.58
N HIS A 57 -17.75 0.10 -7.94
CA HIS A 57 -18.85 -0.83 -7.72
C HIS A 57 -18.52 -1.87 -6.63
N GLY A 58 -19.53 -2.63 -6.23
CA GLY A 58 -19.40 -3.74 -5.29
C GLY A 58 -19.69 -3.39 -3.81
N VAL A 59 -19.75 -4.45 -3.03
CA VAL A 59 -20.19 -4.44 -1.62
C VAL A 59 -19.38 -3.51 -0.71
N PRO A 60 -18.03 -3.38 -0.81
CA PRO A 60 -17.27 -2.49 0.07
C PRO A 60 -17.72 -1.02 0.03
N ILE A 61 -18.20 -0.55 -1.14
CA ILE A 61 -18.72 0.82 -1.29
C ILE A 61 -20.04 0.99 -0.52
N THR A 62 -20.97 0.04 -0.71
CA THR A 62 -22.30 0.10 -0.06
C THR A 62 -22.20 -0.08 1.45
N VAL A 63 -21.30 -0.93 1.93
CA VAL A 63 -21.02 -1.08 3.37
C VAL A 63 -20.53 0.25 3.96
N ARG A 64 -19.61 0.91 3.26
CA ARG A 64 -19.10 2.22 3.71
C ARG A 64 -20.16 3.29 3.70
N ALA A 65 -20.96 3.36 2.61
CA ALA A 65 -22.06 4.31 2.49
C ALA A 65 -23.06 4.17 3.65
N ARG A 66 -23.45 2.94 3.98
CA ARG A 66 -24.33 2.65 5.14
C ARG A 66 -23.71 3.08 6.46
N LYS A 67 -22.43 2.75 6.69
CA LYS A 67 -21.71 3.13 7.92
C LYS A 67 -21.64 4.65 8.11
N GLU A 68 -21.52 5.40 7.02
CA GLU A 68 -21.41 6.86 7.05
C GLU A 68 -22.77 7.57 6.89
N GLY A 69 -23.84 6.85 6.61
CA GLY A 69 -25.20 7.43 6.43
C GLY A 69 -25.33 8.29 5.17
N ILE A 70 -24.57 7.99 4.11
CA ILE A 70 -24.56 8.70 2.81
C ILE A 70 -24.82 7.73 1.67
N THR A 71 -24.97 8.25 0.44
CA THR A 71 -25.17 7.40 -0.73
C THR A 71 -23.86 6.74 -1.21
N PRO A 72 -23.91 5.58 -1.88
CA PRO A 72 -22.73 5.01 -2.55
C PRO A 72 -22.06 5.99 -3.53
N GLN A 73 -22.85 6.81 -4.23
CA GLN A 73 -22.31 7.84 -5.14
C GLN A 73 -21.49 8.89 -4.40
N ASP A 74 -21.94 9.37 -3.24
CA ASP A 74 -21.19 10.35 -2.43
C ASP A 74 -19.83 9.77 -1.96
N VAL A 75 -19.82 8.48 -1.61
CA VAL A 75 -18.56 7.78 -1.24
C VAL A 75 -17.60 7.79 -2.40
N VAL A 76 -18.01 7.29 -3.57
CA VAL A 76 -17.10 7.15 -4.72
C VAL A 76 -16.67 8.51 -5.28
N ASP A 77 -17.53 9.52 -5.29
CA ASP A 77 -17.18 10.87 -5.74
C ASP A 77 -16.07 11.47 -4.88
N ARG A 78 -16.18 11.33 -3.57
CA ARG A 78 -15.17 11.81 -2.62
C ARG A 78 -13.82 11.10 -2.80
N TYR A 79 -13.83 9.76 -2.86
CA TYR A 79 -12.58 9.01 -2.94
C TYR A 79 -11.97 9.02 -4.33
N HIS A 80 -12.76 9.00 -5.39
CA HIS A 80 -12.25 9.21 -6.76
C HIS A 80 -11.46 10.51 -6.85
N LYS A 81 -12.06 11.62 -6.37
CA LYS A 81 -11.40 12.92 -6.38
C LYS A 81 -10.10 12.90 -5.56
N MET A 82 -10.15 12.39 -4.33
CA MET A 82 -9.00 12.30 -3.44
C MET A 82 -7.85 11.52 -4.08
N ILE A 83 -8.12 10.33 -4.62
CA ILE A 83 -7.12 9.45 -5.23
C ILE A 83 -6.54 10.10 -6.48
N LYS A 84 -7.38 10.62 -7.36
CA LYS A 84 -6.97 11.30 -8.60
C LYS A 84 -6.05 12.49 -8.34
N ASP A 85 -6.43 13.37 -7.40
CA ASP A 85 -5.66 14.54 -7.04
C ASP A 85 -4.32 14.12 -6.39
N SER A 86 -4.33 13.12 -5.52
CA SER A 86 -3.12 12.59 -4.89
C SER A 86 -2.15 11.98 -5.91
N PHE A 87 -2.62 11.19 -6.88
CA PHE A 87 -1.78 10.66 -7.95
C PHE A 87 -1.17 11.77 -8.81
N LYS A 88 -1.96 12.80 -9.16
CA LYS A 88 -1.48 13.94 -9.92
C LYS A 88 -0.38 14.69 -9.18
N GLU A 89 -0.57 14.98 -7.89
CA GLU A 89 0.41 15.66 -7.05
C GLU A 89 1.67 14.83 -6.80
N PHE A 90 1.51 13.51 -6.70
CA PHE A 90 2.62 12.56 -6.56
C PHE A 90 3.37 12.30 -7.88
N GLY A 91 2.84 12.81 -9.00
CA GLY A 91 3.46 12.72 -10.31
C GLY A 91 3.25 11.39 -11.03
N ILE A 92 2.17 10.65 -10.75
CA ILE A 92 1.79 9.51 -11.59
C ILE A 92 1.21 10.05 -12.91
N SER A 93 1.81 9.68 -14.03
CA SER A 93 1.62 10.34 -15.32
C SER A 93 0.55 9.68 -16.21
N PHE A 94 -0.61 9.34 -15.65
CA PHE A 94 -1.73 8.78 -16.42
C PHE A 94 -2.12 9.69 -17.59
N ASP A 95 -2.40 9.12 -18.75
CA ASP A 95 -3.04 9.82 -19.87
C ASP A 95 -4.53 10.01 -19.61
N ILE A 96 -5.14 9.04 -18.91
CA ILE A 96 -6.48 9.16 -18.38
C ILE A 96 -6.60 8.50 -17.00
N TYR A 97 -7.26 9.16 -16.07
CA TYR A 97 -7.73 8.60 -14.81
C TYR A 97 -9.25 8.80 -14.74
N SER A 98 -10.01 7.75 -15.12
CA SER A 98 -11.48 7.78 -15.15
C SER A 98 -12.08 6.89 -14.05
N ARG A 99 -13.31 6.39 -14.25
CA ARG A 99 -14.08 5.70 -13.21
C ARG A 99 -15.11 4.74 -13.77
N THR A 100 -15.42 3.67 -13.02
CA THR A 100 -16.41 2.68 -13.45
C THR A 100 -17.86 3.15 -13.34
N THR A 101 -18.17 4.23 -12.60
CA THR A 101 -19.50 4.88 -12.60
C THR A 101 -19.71 5.84 -13.76
N SER A 102 -18.75 6.00 -14.69
CA SER A 102 -18.94 6.86 -15.86
C SER A 102 -20.01 6.29 -16.81
N ALA A 103 -20.76 7.19 -17.47
CA ALA A 103 -21.78 6.77 -18.44
C ALA A 103 -21.20 5.97 -19.62
N THR A 104 -19.96 6.32 -20.04
CA THR A 104 -19.24 5.58 -21.08
C THR A 104 -18.95 4.15 -20.62
N HIS A 105 -18.51 3.97 -19.38
CA HIS A 105 -18.25 2.64 -18.86
C HIS A 105 -19.52 1.81 -18.71
N HIS A 106 -20.59 2.37 -18.11
CA HIS A 106 -21.86 1.66 -17.95
C HIS A 106 -22.39 1.13 -19.28
N LYS A 107 -22.40 1.98 -20.30
CA LYS A 107 -22.82 1.58 -21.65
C LYS A 107 -21.93 0.47 -22.21
N PHE A 108 -20.60 0.66 -22.14
CA PHE A 108 -19.64 -0.26 -22.75
C PHE A 108 -19.64 -1.64 -22.07
N ALA A 109 -19.69 -1.70 -20.74
CA ALA A 109 -19.75 -2.97 -20.01
C ALA A 109 -21.09 -3.69 -20.20
N ALA A 110 -22.20 -2.96 -20.27
CA ALA A 110 -23.50 -3.53 -20.60
C ALA A 110 -23.53 -4.12 -22.05
N GLU A 111 -22.94 -3.41 -23.02
CA GLU A 111 -22.82 -3.91 -24.40
C GLU A 111 -21.90 -5.15 -24.47
N TRP A 112 -20.82 -5.20 -23.69
CA TRP A 112 -19.94 -6.35 -23.59
C TRP A 112 -20.68 -7.59 -23.06
N PHE A 113 -21.40 -7.42 -21.94
CA PHE A 113 -22.19 -8.50 -21.37
C PHE A 113 -23.25 -9.00 -22.34
N ARG A 114 -24.00 -8.06 -22.97
CA ARG A 114 -25.05 -8.38 -23.96
C ARG A 114 -24.48 -9.20 -25.12
N LYS A 115 -23.35 -8.81 -25.66
CA LYS A 115 -22.68 -9.56 -26.73
C LYS A 115 -22.36 -11.00 -26.32
N LEU A 116 -21.76 -11.19 -25.12
CA LEU A 116 -21.46 -12.54 -24.62
C LEU A 116 -22.72 -13.37 -24.43
N TYR A 117 -23.79 -12.75 -23.94
CA TYR A 117 -25.10 -13.39 -23.77
C TYR A 117 -25.72 -13.78 -25.14
N ASP A 118 -25.78 -12.87 -26.07
CA ASP A 118 -26.41 -13.10 -27.40
C ASP A 118 -25.63 -14.15 -28.22
N GLU A 119 -24.32 -14.27 -28.00
CA GLU A 119 -23.46 -15.28 -28.63
C GLU A 119 -23.40 -16.64 -27.87
N GLY A 120 -24.20 -16.78 -26.81
CA GLY A 120 -24.26 -18.02 -26.03
C GLY A 120 -22.96 -18.35 -25.27
N LYS A 121 -22.16 -17.33 -24.91
CA LYS A 121 -20.91 -17.49 -24.15
C LYS A 121 -21.12 -17.50 -22.65
N LEU A 122 -22.32 -17.21 -22.18
CA LEU A 122 -22.70 -17.26 -20.78
C LEU A 122 -23.71 -18.38 -20.56
N VAL A 123 -23.58 -19.07 -19.44
CA VAL A 123 -24.50 -20.14 -19.01
C VAL A 123 -25.40 -19.58 -17.93
N GLU A 124 -26.71 -19.82 -18.07
CA GLU A 124 -27.70 -19.44 -17.07
C GLU A 124 -27.89 -20.59 -16.07
N GLU A 125 -27.67 -20.30 -14.77
CA GLU A 125 -27.85 -21.29 -13.72
C GLU A 125 -28.66 -20.71 -12.56
N THR A 126 -29.49 -21.56 -11.96
CA THR A 126 -30.20 -21.28 -10.72
C THR A 126 -29.51 -21.99 -9.56
N THR A 127 -28.99 -21.19 -8.64
CA THR A 127 -28.27 -21.70 -7.45
C THR A 127 -28.94 -21.25 -6.17
N GLU A 128 -28.61 -21.87 -5.05
CA GLU A 128 -29.03 -21.43 -3.72
C GLU A 128 -27.99 -20.48 -3.15
N GLN A 129 -28.44 -19.29 -2.72
CA GLN A 129 -27.61 -18.24 -2.13
C GLN A 129 -28.18 -17.83 -0.77
N LEU A 130 -27.33 -17.30 0.08
CA LEU A 130 -27.76 -16.78 1.38
C LEU A 130 -28.63 -15.54 1.23
N TYR A 131 -29.75 -15.51 1.92
CA TYR A 131 -30.74 -14.43 1.90
C TYR A 131 -31.05 -13.99 3.33
N ASP A 132 -31.04 -12.69 3.55
CA ASP A 132 -31.43 -12.06 4.81
C ASP A 132 -32.93 -11.73 4.76
N GLU A 133 -33.72 -12.40 5.58
CA GLU A 133 -35.18 -12.20 5.62
C GLU A 133 -35.56 -10.86 6.27
N GLU A 134 -34.73 -10.35 7.21
CA GLU A 134 -34.97 -9.07 7.86
C GLU A 134 -34.62 -7.90 6.94
N ALA A 135 -33.47 -7.94 6.27
CA ALA A 135 -33.05 -6.94 5.30
C ALA A 135 -33.71 -7.13 3.93
N LYS A 136 -34.40 -8.25 3.68
CA LYS A 136 -35.09 -8.60 2.43
C LYS A 136 -34.18 -8.56 1.20
N GLN A 137 -32.93 -9.01 1.35
CA GLN A 137 -31.97 -9.04 0.24
C GLN A 137 -31.06 -10.26 0.28
N PHE A 138 -30.51 -10.65 -0.88
CA PHE A 138 -29.46 -11.64 -0.97
C PHE A 138 -28.17 -11.08 -0.36
N LEU A 139 -27.38 -11.97 0.23
CA LEU A 139 -26.13 -11.65 0.86
C LEU A 139 -24.96 -12.14 0.01
N ALA A 140 -24.42 -11.23 -0.78
CA ALA A 140 -23.23 -11.52 -1.58
C ALA A 140 -21.96 -11.15 -0.80
N ASP A 141 -20.91 -11.92 -1.02
CA ASP A 141 -19.54 -11.57 -0.65
C ASP A 141 -19.41 -11.09 0.83
N ARG A 142 -19.06 -9.83 1.06
CA ARG A 142 -18.82 -9.25 2.39
C ARG A 142 -20.08 -8.89 3.18
N TYR A 143 -21.24 -9.16 2.64
CA TYR A 143 -22.48 -9.09 3.43
C TYR A 143 -22.69 -10.30 4.35
N VAL A 144 -21.81 -11.30 4.23
CA VAL A 144 -21.81 -12.48 5.13
C VAL A 144 -20.49 -12.55 5.86
N THR A 145 -20.55 -12.83 7.15
CA THR A 145 -19.39 -13.19 7.96
C THR A 145 -19.67 -14.50 8.67
N GLY A 146 -18.62 -15.26 8.98
CA GLY A 146 -18.74 -16.54 9.69
C GLY A 146 -17.37 -17.13 9.97
N GLU A 147 -17.35 -18.39 10.37
CA GLU A 147 -16.11 -19.13 10.61
C GLU A 147 -15.60 -19.74 9.31
N CYS A 148 -14.31 -19.53 9.02
CA CYS A 148 -13.65 -20.12 7.85
C CYS A 148 -13.55 -21.65 7.99
N PRO A 149 -14.01 -22.45 7.01
CA PRO A 149 -13.96 -23.92 7.09
C PRO A 149 -12.53 -24.49 7.05
N TYR A 150 -11.54 -23.69 6.67
CA TYR A 150 -10.15 -24.14 6.49
C TYR A 150 -9.23 -23.78 7.66
N CYS A 151 -9.37 -22.59 8.24
CA CYS A 151 -8.47 -22.12 9.30
C CYS A 151 -9.18 -21.70 10.59
N HIS A 152 -10.50 -21.93 10.66
CA HIS A 152 -11.35 -21.63 11.83
C HIS A 152 -11.28 -20.18 12.31
N ASN A 153 -11.05 -19.24 11.40
CA ASN A 153 -11.14 -17.83 11.70
C ASN A 153 -12.62 -17.41 11.81
N GLU A 154 -13.07 -16.98 12.97
CA GLU A 154 -14.47 -16.61 13.24
C GLU A 154 -14.95 -15.33 12.53
N GLY A 155 -14.04 -14.53 11.96
CA GLY A 155 -14.34 -13.30 11.24
C GLY A 155 -14.09 -13.38 9.73
N ALA A 156 -14.22 -14.54 9.11
CA ALA A 156 -14.06 -14.71 7.67
C ALA A 156 -15.24 -14.10 6.92
N TYR A 157 -14.96 -13.43 5.79
CA TYR A 157 -16.00 -12.94 4.88
C TYR A 157 -16.35 -13.99 3.81
N GLY A 158 -17.50 -13.81 3.19
CA GLY A 158 -18.02 -14.78 2.20
C GLY A 158 -17.30 -14.75 0.85
N ASP A 159 -16.38 -13.82 0.61
CA ASP A 159 -15.55 -13.76 -0.60
C ASP A 159 -14.14 -14.32 -0.35
N GLN A 160 -13.56 -14.03 0.81
CA GLN A 160 -12.19 -14.42 1.14
C GLN A 160 -11.97 -14.42 2.65
N CYS A 161 -11.17 -15.36 3.14
CA CYS A 161 -10.71 -15.35 4.52
C CYS A 161 -9.48 -14.44 4.66
N GLU A 162 -9.60 -13.33 5.41
CA GLU A 162 -8.49 -12.37 5.62
C GLU A 162 -7.30 -12.98 6.38
N LYS A 163 -7.49 -14.08 7.11
CA LYS A 163 -6.41 -14.75 7.86
C LYS A 163 -5.60 -15.71 7.01
N CYS A 164 -6.23 -16.61 6.27
CA CYS A 164 -5.53 -17.61 5.46
C CYS A 164 -5.48 -17.27 3.97
N GLY A 165 -6.17 -16.21 3.52
CA GLY A 165 -6.15 -15.73 2.16
C GLY A 165 -6.90 -16.60 1.13
N ARG A 166 -7.63 -17.64 1.57
CA ARG A 166 -8.40 -18.49 0.66
C ARG A 166 -9.68 -17.83 0.21
N ASP A 167 -10.00 -17.99 -1.08
CA ASP A 167 -11.30 -17.63 -1.61
C ASP A 167 -12.37 -18.52 -0.98
N LEU A 168 -13.51 -17.94 -0.70
CA LEU A 168 -14.66 -18.59 -0.08
C LEU A 168 -15.93 -18.25 -0.88
N SER A 169 -16.91 -19.17 -0.81
CA SER A 169 -18.29 -18.84 -1.12
C SER A 169 -19.03 -18.50 0.18
N PRO A 170 -19.98 -17.54 0.18
CA PRO A 170 -20.79 -17.26 1.36
C PRO A 170 -21.45 -18.50 1.97
N THR A 171 -21.80 -19.49 1.15
CA THR A 171 -22.44 -20.75 1.57
C THR A 171 -21.49 -21.75 2.20
N GLU A 172 -20.18 -21.56 2.11
CA GLU A 172 -19.17 -22.43 2.72
C GLU A 172 -18.84 -22.04 4.17
N LEU A 173 -19.20 -20.80 4.57
CA LEU A 173 -18.94 -20.33 5.93
C LEU A 173 -19.69 -21.15 6.97
N ILE A 174 -19.00 -21.49 8.06
CA ILE A 174 -19.62 -22.13 9.22
C ILE A 174 -20.30 -21.04 10.05
N ASN A 175 -21.53 -21.28 10.48
CA ASN A 175 -22.35 -20.33 11.25
C ASN A 175 -22.44 -18.93 10.60
N PRO A 176 -22.87 -18.81 9.33
CA PRO A 176 -22.92 -17.56 8.63
C PRO A 176 -23.89 -16.58 9.30
N LYS A 177 -23.50 -15.30 9.34
CA LYS A 177 -24.32 -14.18 9.82
C LYS A 177 -24.35 -13.06 8.82
N SER A 178 -25.49 -12.40 8.68
CA SER A 178 -25.63 -11.16 7.92
C SER A 178 -24.86 -10.06 8.61
N THR A 179 -24.02 -9.35 7.87
CA THR A 179 -23.36 -8.12 8.36
C THR A 179 -24.32 -6.92 8.35
N ILE A 180 -25.52 -7.08 7.80
CA ILE A 180 -26.53 -6.03 7.65
C ILE A 180 -27.46 -6.01 8.88
N SER A 181 -28.08 -7.15 9.19
CA SER A 181 -29.06 -7.29 10.28
C SER A 181 -28.51 -8.01 11.51
N GLY A 182 -27.40 -8.77 11.35
CA GLY A 182 -26.88 -9.68 12.37
C GLY A 182 -27.64 -11.01 12.43
N SER A 183 -28.69 -11.19 11.63
CA SER A 183 -29.51 -12.42 11.60
C SER A 183 -28.75 -13.59 10.97
N THR A 184 -29.22 -14.80 11.22
CA THR A 184 -28.76 -16.00 10.51
C THR A 184 -29.49 -16.09 9.18
N PRO A 185 -28.79 -16.04 8.03
CA PRO A 185 -29.44 -16.06 6.73
C PRO A 185 -29.99 -17.44 6.37
N VAL A 186 -30.95 -17.44 5.45
CA VAL A 186 -31.56 -18.65 4.88
C VAL A 186 -31.11 -18.86 3.44
N LEU A 187 -31.15 -20.11 2.94
CA LEU A 187 -30.89 -20.39 1.54
C LEU A 187 -32.13 -20.07 0.70
N LYS A 188 -31.93 -19.33 -0.40
CA LYS A 188 -32.98 -18.99 -1.37
C LYS A 188 -32.45 -19.13 -2.79
N LYS A 189 -33.28 -19.64 -3.69
CA LYS A 189 -32.91 -19.81 -5.09
C LYS A 189 -32.83 -18.46 -5.80
N THR A 190 -31.77 -18.26 -6.56
CA THR A 190 -31.58 -17.11 -7.46
C THR A 190 -30.92 -17.56 -8.75
N LYS A 191 -31.25 -16.88 -9.84
CA LYS A 191 -30.70 -17.12 -11.17
C LYS A 191 -29.55 -16.15 -11.44
N ASN A 192 -28.43 -16.65 -11.95
CA ASN A 192 -27.29 -15.83 -12.35
C ASN A 192 -26.69 -16.35 -13.67
N TRP A 193 -25.85 -15.52 -14.32
CA TRP A 193 -25.15 -15.84 -15.56
C TRP A 193 -23.69 -16.11 -15.28
N TYR A 194 -23.20 -17.24 -15.76
CA TYR A 194 -21.86 -17.76 -15.47
C TYR A 194 -20.99 -17.75 -16.73
N LEU A 195 -19.75 -17.33 -16.59
CA LEU A 195 -18.71 -17.52 -17.60
C LEU A 195 -18.11 -18.92 -17.40
N PRO A 196 -18.18 -19.84 -18.39
CA PRO A 196 -17.70 -21.23 -18.25
C PRO A 196 -16.19 -21.28 -18.39
N LEU A 197 -15.43 -20.91 -17.35
CA LEU A 197 -13.97 -20.88 -17.35
C LEU A 197 -13.35 -22.25 -17.70
N ASN A 198 -14.01 -23.34 -17.35
CA ASN A 198 -13.60 -24.71 -17.65
C ASN A 198 -13.47 -24.99 -19.16
N GLU A 199 -14.29 -24.34 -20.00
CA GLU A 199 -14.20 -24.51 -21.46
C GLU A 199 -12.95 -23.84 -22.06
N TYR A 200 -12.31 -22.92 -21.33
CA TYR A 200 -11.10 -22.22 -21.76
C TYR A 200 -9.82 -22.77 -21.09
N GLN A 201 -9.91 -23.77 -20.24
CA GLN A 201 -8.79 -24.26 -19.42
C GLN A 201 -7.61 -24.77 -20.27
N ASP A 202 -7.85 -25.54 -21.33
CA ASP A 202 -6.79 -26.05 -22.19
C ASP A 202 -6.09 -24.92 -22.96
N TRP A 203 -6.85 -23.93 -23.42
CA TRP A 203 -6.28 -22.73 -24.04
C TRP A 203 -5.43 -21.95 -23.06
N LEU A 204 -5.91 -21.73 -21.81
CA LEU A 204 -5.17 -21.05 -20.75
C LEU A 204 -3.87 -21.79 -20.40
N LYS A 205 -3.92 -23.12 -20.27
CA LYS A 205 -2.71 -23.95 -20.03
C LYS A 205 -1.67 -23.76 -21.12
N LYS A 206 -2.06 -23.81 -22.38
CA LYS A 206 -1.16 -23.56 -23.49
C LYS A 206 -0.62 -22.14 -23.45
N TRP A 207 -1.50 -21.15 -23.41
CA TRP A 207 -1.13 -19.73 -23.48
C TRP A 207 -0.23 -19.30 -22.32
N ILE A 208 -0.54 -19.69 -21.06
CA ILE A 208 0.25 -19.27 -19.89
C ILE A 208 1.46 -20.19 -19.67
N LEU A 209 1.25 -21.52 -19.63
CA LEU A 209 2.28 -22.45 -19.16
C LEU A 209 3.29 -22.83 -20.25
N GLU A 210 2.93 -22.69 -21.52
CA GLU A 210 3.83 -22.99 -22.64
C GLU A 210 4.38 -21.71 -23.30
N ASP A 211 3.51 -20.71 -23.58
CA ASP A 211 3.87 -19.53 -24.37
C ASP A 211 4.44 -18.38 -23.52
N HIS A 212 4.14 -18.32 -22.19
CA HIS A 212 4.56 -17.24 -21.30
C HIS A 212 5.37 -17.70 -20.08
N LYS A 213 6.35 -18.56 -20.29
CA LYS A 213 7.26 -19.03 -19.22
C LYS A 213 8.17 -17.94 -18.66
N GLU A 214 8.32 -16.83 -19.38
CA GLU A 214 9.10 -15.66 -18.99
C GLU A 214 8.38 -14.76 -17.99
N TRP A 215 7.11 -14.96 -17.75
CA TRP A 215 6.39 -14.19 -16.72
C TRP A 215 7.02 -14.41 -15.36
N ARG A 216 6.86 -13.42 -14.47
CA ARG A 216 7.40 -13.53 -13.11
C ARG A 216 6.96 -14.82 -12.43
N SER A 217 7.87 -15.40 -11.63
CA SER A 217 7.66 -16.72 -10.99
C SER A 217 6.41 -16.79 -10.10
N ASN A 218 6.05 -15.69 -9.43
CA ASN A 218 4.82 -15.61 -8.62
C ASN A 218 3.57 -15.64 -9.51
N VAL A 219 3.56 -14.91 -10.62
CA VAL A 219 2.44 -14.91 -11.58
C VAL A 219 2.28 -16.29 -12.20
N TYR A 220 3.37 -16.83 -12.75
CA TYR A 220 3.38 -18.16 -13.37
C TYR A 220 2.97 -19.25 -12.37
N GLY A 221 3.51 -19.21 -11.16
CA GLY A 221 3.22 -20.19 -10.11
C GLY A 221 1.77 -20.17 -9.63
N GLN A 222 1.19 -18.97 -9.46
CA GLN A 222 -0.22 -18.84 -9.06
C GLN A 222 -1.15 -19.27 -10.18
N CYS A 223 -0.89 -18.88 -11.43
CA CYS A 223 -1.67 -19.35 -12.58
C CYS A 223 -1.60 -20.87 -12.72
N LYS A 224 -0.40 -21.46 -12.59
CA LYS A 224 -0.23 -22.91 -12.63
C LYS A 224 -1.04 -23.59 -11.55
N SER A 225 -1.00 -23.10 -10.31
CA SER A 225 -1.76 -23.67 -9.19
C SER A 225 -3.27 -23.66 -9.47
N TRP A 226 -3.79 -22.62 -10.09
CA TRP A 226 -5.21 -22.54 -10.49
C TRP A 226 -5.53 -23.49 -11.64
N LEU A 227 -4.65 -23.58 -12.65
CA LEU A 227 -4.86 -24.43 -13.82
C LEU A 227 -4.61 -25.92 -13.57
N ASP A 228 -3.93 -26.27 -12.48
CA ASP A 228 -3.80 -27.66 -12.01
C ASP A 228 -5.09 -28.16 -11.32
N MET A 229 -5.96 -27.23 -10.91
CA MET A 229 -7.34 -27.55 -10.47
C MET A 229 -8.29 -27.48 -11.66
N ASP A 230 -9.42 -28.17 -11.59
CA ASP A 230 -10.48 -28.03 -12.59
C ASP A 230 -11.20 -26.68 -12.39
N LEU A 231 -11.03 -25.78 -13.36
CA LEU A 231 -11.71 -24.48 -13.33
C LEU A 231 -13.23 -24.69 -13.36
N GLN A 232 -13.93 -23.90 -12.55
CA GLN A 232 -15.40 -23.93 -12.47
C GLN A 232 -16.00 -22.73 -13.16
N PRO A 233 -17.25 -22.82 -13.69
CA PRO A 233 -17.99 -21.66 -14.15
C PRO A 233 -18.09 -20.59 -13.06
N ARG A 234 -17.90 -19.32 -13.42
CA ARG A 234 -17.93 -18.22 -12.45
C ARG A 234 -19.10 -17.26 -12.75
N ALA A 235 -19.88 -16.93 -11.72
CA ALA A 235 -21.00 -16.03 -11.84
C ALA A 235 -20.51 -14.60 -12.14
N MET A 236 -21.04 -14.02 -13.22
CA MET A 236 -20.73 -12.67 -13.71
C MET A 236 -21.80 -11.64 -13.33
N THR A 237 -22.78 -12.05 -12.53
CA THR A 237 -23.85 -11.20 -12.02
C THR A 237 -24.04 -11.37 -10.52
N ARG A 238 -24.62 -10.39 -9.86
CA ARG A 238 -24.91 -10.40 -8.41
C ARG A 238 -26.29 -9.79 -8.16
N ASP A 239 -26.96 -10.28 -7.12
CA ASP A 239 -28.18 -9.70 -6.57
C ASP A 239 -27.81 -8.53 -5.65
N LEU A 240 -27.61 -7.36 -6.20
CA LEU A 240 -27.19 -6.11 -5.54
C LEU A 240 -27.86 -4.90 -6.19
N ASP A 241 -27.94 -3.80 -5.43
CA ASP A 241 -28.57 -2.54 -5.91
C ASP A 241 -27.54 -1.54 -6.48
N TRP A 242 -26.24 -1.73 -6.19
CA TRP A 242 -25.16 -0.83 -6.60
C TRP A 242 -24.21 -1.51 -7.59
N GLY A 243 -24.24 -1.06 -8.83
CA GLY A 243 -23.47 -1.59 -9.95
C GLY A 243 -24.14 -1.31 -11.27
N ILE A 244 -23.65 -1.90 -12.34
CA ILE A 244 -24.22 -1.79 -13.68
C ILE A 244 -25.38 -2.79 -13.81
N PRO A 245 -26.62 -2.33 -14.10
CA PRO A 245 -27.75 -3.24 -14.30
C PRO A 245 -27.48 -4.28 -15.40
N VAL A 246 -27.82 -5.53 -15.12
CA VAL A 246 -27.68 -6.62 -16.12
C VAL A 246 -28.63 -6.39 -17.30
N PRO A 247 -28.12 -6.27 -18.55
CA PRO A 247 -28.90 -5.77 -19.68
C PRO A 247 -29.70 -6.86 -20.41
N VAL A 248 -30.24 -7.87 -19.71
CA VAL A 248 -30.99 -8.97 -20.31
C VAL A 248 -32.35 -9.18 -19.61
N GLU A 249 -33.28 -9.79 -20.29
CA GLU A 249 -34.62 -10.05 -19.76
C GLU A 249 -34.57 -11.04 -18.57
N GLY A 250 -35.37 -10.79 -17.54
CA GLY A 250 -35.45 -11.61 -16.34
C GLY A 250 -34.28 -11.38 -15.37
N ALA A 251 -33.53 -10.28 -15.51
CA ALA A 251 -32.42 -9.89 -14.67
C ALA A 251 -32.76 -8.75 -13.68
N ASP A 252 -34.05 -8.54 -13.39
CA ASP A 252 -34.48 -7.48 -12.47
C ASP A 252 -33.82 -7.63 -11.09
N GLY A 253 -33.31 -6.52 -10.53
CA GLY A 253 -32.62 -6.49 -9.24
C GLY A 253 -31.21 -7.10 -9.25
N LYS A 254 -30.60 -7.21 -10.43
CA LYS A 254 -29.25 -7.74 -10.60
C LYS A 254 -28.33 -6.74 -11.28
N VAL A 255 -27.07 -6.78 -10.87
CA VAL A 255 -25.99 -5.98 -11.45
C VAL A 255 -24.86 -6.89 -11.96
N LEU A 256 -24.03 -6.35 -12.84
CA LEU A 256 -22.78 -7.01 -13.24
C LEU A 256 -21.87 -7.18 -12.02
N TYR A 257 -21.19 -8.30 -11.95
CA TYR A 257 -20.20 -8.57 -10.90
C TYR A 257 -19.03 -7.59 -11.04
N VAL A 258 -18.59 -6.99 -9.93
CA VAL A 258 -17.52 -5.98 -9.93
C VAL A 258 -16.26 -6.45 -10.66
N TRP A 259 -15.88 -7.72 -10.54
CA TRP A 259 -14.71 -8.29 -11.22
C TRP A 259 -14.95 -8.66 -12.69
N PHE A 260 -16.21 -8.55 -13.17
CA PHE A 260 -16.52 -8.54 -14.59
C PHE A 260 -16.42 -7.12 -15.15
N ASP A 261 -16.99 -6.14 -14.46
CA ASP A 261 -17.02 -4.78 -14.96
C ASP A 261 -15.70 -4.02 -14.80
N ALA A 262 -15.01 -4.16 -13.66
CA ALA A 262 -13.79 -3.42 -13.37
C ALA A 262 -12.68 -3.55 -14.44
N PRO A 263 -12.29 -4.75 -14.92
CA PRO A 263 -11.28 -4.84 -15.97
C PRO A 263 -11.74 -4.29 -17.34
N ILE A 264 -13.03 -4.30 -17.63
CA ILE A 264 -13.58 -3.61 -18.80
C ILE A 264 -13.36 -2.09 -18.68
N GLY A 265 -13.22 -1.57 -17.47
CA GLY A 265 -12.85 -0.18 -17.17
C GLY A 265 -11.61 0.30 -17.89
N TYR A 266 -10.60 -0.57 -18.07
CA TYR A 266 -9.41 -0.20 -18.86
C TYR A 266 -9.76 0.16 -20.31
N VAL A 267 -10.62 -0.64 -20.92
CA VAL A 267 -11.04 -0.43 -22.31
C VAL A 267 -11.94 0.80 -22.41
N SER A 268 -12.95 0.91 -21.54
CA SER A 268 -13.90 2.03 -21.57
C SER A 268 -13.22 3.38 -21.25
N ASN A 269 -12.20 3.40 -20.37
CA ASN A 269 -11.40 4.59 -20.12
C ASN A 269 -10.61 4.99 -21.37
N THR A 270 -10.11 4.02 -22.15
CA THR A 270 -9.48 4.30 -23.45
C THR A 270 -10.48 4.88 -24.44
N VAL A 271 -11.70 4.33 -24.51
CA VAL A 271 -12.79 4.87 -25.35
C VAL A 271 -13.06 6.32 -24.97
N GLU A 272 -13.21 6.62 -23.68
CA GLU A 272 -13.45 7.96 -23.19
C GLU A 272 -12.32 8.93 -23.56
N LEU A 273 -11.06 8.51 -23.43
CA LEU A 273 -9.91 9.31 -23.80
C LEU A 273 -9.87 9.63 -25.29
N CYS A 274 -10.07 8.61 -26.13
CA CYS A 274 -10.09 8.79 -27.59
C CYS A 274 -11.27 9.65 -28.06
N GLN A 275 -12.40 9.63 -27.36
CA GLN A 275 -13.53 10.54 -27.63
C GLN A 275 -13.22 11.98 -27.23
N LYS A 276 -12.46 12.20 -26.14
CA LYS A 276 -12.08 13.55 -25.68
C LYS A 276 -10.98 14.19 -26.51
N GLU A 277 -10.01 13.40 -26.94
CA GLU A 277 -8.82 13.85 -27.65
C GLU A 277 -8.55 13.00 -28.92
N PRO A 278 -9.49 12.98 -29.91
CA PRO A 278 -9.40 12.07 -31.06
C PRO A 278 -8.20 12.36 -31.96
N GLU A 279 -7.77 13.60 -32.08
CA GLU A 279 -6.61 14.01 -32.90
C GLU A 279 -5.30 13.41 -32.34
N LYS A 280 -5.18 13.28 -31.02
CA LYS A 280 -3.98 12.76 -30.37
C LYS A 280 -4.00 11.22 -30.30
N TRP A 281 -5.11 10.65 -29.89
CA TRP A 281 -5.19 9.24 -29.54
C TRP A 281 -5.75 8.35 -30.66
N GLY A 282 -6.45 8.96 -31.62
CA GLY A 282 -7.07 8.25 -32.73
C GLY A 282 -8.18 7.30 -32.29
N ASN A 283 -8.29 6.17 -32.99
CA ASN A 283 -9.30 5.17 -32.68
C ASN A 283 -8.88 4.27 -31.50
N TRP A 284 -9.79 4.01 -30.55
CA TRP A 284 -9.49 3.21 -29.36
C TRP A 284 -9.16 1.74 -29.67
N GLU A 285 -9.73 1.20 -30.77
CA GLU A 285 -9.49 -0.19 -31.18
C GLU A 285 -8.01 -0.46 -31.47
N LYS A 286 -7.25 0.51 -31.97
CA LYS A 286 -5.81 0.33 -32.19
C LYS A 286 -5.04 -0.04 -30.92
N TRP A 287 -5.55 0.39 -29.76
CA TRP A 287 -4.92 0.14 -28.46
C TRP A 287 -5.28 -1.22 -27.85
N TRP A 288 -6.40 -1.81 -28.28
CA TRP A 288 -6.93 -3.02 -27.66
C TRP A 288 -7.19 -4.19 -28.63
N GLN A 289 -7.20 -3.97 -29.93
CA GLN A 289 -7.57 -4.96 -30.93
C GLN A 289 -6.51 -5.12 -32.03
N ASP A 290 -5.51 -4.25 -32.10
CA ASP A 290 -4.42 -4.31 -33.09
C ASP A 290 -3.26 -5.15 -32.53
N GLU A 291 -2.89 -6.21 -33.22
CA GLU A 291 -1.79 -7.10 -32.84
C GLU A 291 -0.41 -6.41 -32.79
N ASP A 292 -0.24 -5.23 -33.40
CA ASP A 292 0.96 -4.41 -33.28
C ASP A 292 1.03 -3.61 -31.96
N THR A 293 0.05 -3.83 -31.06
CA THR A 293 0.00 -3.23 -29.73
C THR A 293 0.44 -4.24 -28.67
N ARG A 294 1.40 -3.85 -27.84
CA ARG A 294 1.79 -4.59 -26.63
C ARG A 294 0.89 -4.20 -25.47
N LEU A 295 0.25 -5.16 -24.82
CA LEU A 295 -0.59 -4.93 -23.63
C LEU A 295 0.15 -5.39 -22.37
N VAL A 296 0.32 -4.48 -21.41
CA VAL A 296 0.99 -4.76 -20.12
C VAL A 296 0.11 -4.31 -18.96
N HIS A 297 -0.17 -5.21 -18.01
CA HIS A 297 -0.96 -4.94 -16.81
C HIS A 297 -0.09 -4.91 -15.56
N PHE A 298 0.04 -3.74 -14.92
CA PHE A 298 0.69 -3.64 -13.60
C PHE A 298 -0.33 -3.86 -12.48
N ILE A 299 -0.08 -4.85 -11.62
CA ILE A 299 -1.01 -5.29 -10.59
C ILE A 299 -0.28 -5.70 -9.31
N GLY A 300 -1.04 -5.84 -8.20
CA GLY A 300 -0.63 -6.59 -7.02
C GLY A 300 -0.92 -8.08 -7.16
N LYS A 301 -0.25 -8.93 -6.38
CA LYS A 301 -0.40 -10.40 -6.43
C LYS A 301 -1.84 -10.89 -6.22
N ASP A 302 -2.64 -10.16 -5.47
CA ASP A 302 -4.05 -10.41 -5.21
C ASP A 302 -4.93 -10.32 -6.47
N ASN A 303 -4.44 -9.66 -7.52
CA ASN A 303 -5.14 -9.48 -8.78
C ASN A 303 -4.70 -10.43 -9.91
N ILE A 304 -3.75 -11.35 -9.65
CA ILE A 304 -3.18 -12.24 -10.69
C ILE A 304 -4.27 -13.07 -11.38
N VAL A 305 -5.14 -13.71 -10.62
CA VAL A 305 -6.20 -14.58 -11.18
C VAL A 305 -7.14 -13.79 -12.11
N PHE A 306 -7.48 -12.57 -11.72
CA PHE A 306 -8.38 -11.73 -12.51
C PHE A 306 -7.74 -11.25 -13.82
N HIS A 307 -6.46 -10.89 -13.82
CA HIS A 307 -5.77 -10.36 -15.00
C HIS A 307 -5.12 -11.43 -15.87
N CYS A 308 -4.84 -12.63 -15.33
CA CYS A 308 -4.21 -13.70 -16.09
C CYS A 308 -5.17 -14.83 -16.49
N ILE A 309 -6.33 -14.96 -15.82
CA ILE A 309 -7.29 -16.03 -16.10
C ILE A 309 -8.65 -15.43 -16.53
N ILE A 310 -9.33 -14.70 -15.63
CA ILE A 310 -10.72 -14.28 -15.83
C ILE A 310 -10.84 -13.26 -16.97
N PHE A 311 -10.11 -12.16 -16.90
CA PHE A 311 -10.17 -11.12 -17.93
C PHE A 311 -9.69 -11.62 -19.30
N PRO A 312 -8.60 -12.39 -19.43
CA PRO A 312 -8.23 -13.02 -20.71
C PRO A 312 -9.33 -13.95 -21.27
N VAL A 313 -10.04 -14.72 -20.43
CA VAL A 313 -11.19 -15.51 -20.90
C VAL A 313 -12.32 -14.61 -21.39
N MET A 314 -12.63 -13.50 -20.71
CA MET A 314 -13.61 -12.53 -21.17
C MET A 314 -13.25 -11.93 -22.53
N MET A 315 -11.97 -11.55 -22.72
CA MET A 315 -11.44 -11.04 -24.00
C MET A 315 -11.49 -12.10 -25.09
N LYS A 316 -11.11 -13.34 -24.77
CA LYS A 316 -11.13 -14.48 -25.68
C LYS A 316 -12.55 -14.84 -26.11
N ALA A 317 -13.50 -14.87 -25.17
CA ALA A 317 -14.91 -15.11 -25.42
C ALA A 317 -15.52 -14.01 -26.31
N HIS A 318 -15.15 -12.75 -26.10
CA HIS A 318 -15.55 -11.62 -26.92
C HIS A 318 -14.99 -11.68 -28.35
N GLY A 319 -13.78 -12.22 -28.55
CA GLY A 319 -13.19 -12.58 -29.83
C GLY A 319 -12.50 -11.47 -30.61
N LYS A 320 -12.36 -10.25 -30.05
CA LYS A 320 -11.76 -9.10 -30.75
C LYS A 320 -10.51 -8.51 -30.09
N TYR A 321 -10.20 -8.89 -28.87
CA TYR A 321 -9.15 -8.24 -28.07
C TYR A 321 -7.81 -8.97 -28.14
N ILE A 322 -6.71 -8.21 -28.08
CA ILE A 322 -5.37 -8.74 -27.89
C ILE A 322 -5.21 -9.24 -26.46
N MET A 323 -4.33 -10.24 -26.27
CA MET A 323 -4.02 -10.79 -24.96
C MET A 323 -2.86 -10.02 -24.30
N PRO A 324 -2.78 -10.00 -22.97
CA PRO A 324 -1.62 -9.42 -22.27
C PRO A 324 -0.31 -10.08 -22.70
N ASP A 325 0.67 -9.26 -23.08
CA ASP A 325 2.05 -9.70 -23.34
C ASP A 325 2.79 -9.98 -22.02
N ASN A 326 2.53 -9.15 -21.01
CA ASN A 326 3.11 -9.35 -19.67
C ASN A 326 2.19 -8.79 -18.56
N VAL A 327 2.28 -9.41 -17.39
CA VAL A 327 1.53 -9.00 -16.20
C VAL A 327 2.51 -8.93 -15.01
N PRO A 328 3.30 -7.85 -14.90
CA PRO A 328 4.23 -7.69 -13.79
C PRO A 328 3.46 -7.45 -12.48
N ALA A 329 3.31 -8.50 -11.68
CA ALA A 329 2.68 -8.45 -10.37
C ALA A 329 3.72 -8.38 -9.26
N ASN A 330 3.55 -7.45 -8.33
CA ASN A 330 4.38 -7.33 -7.14
C ASN A 330 3.74 -8.03 -5.94
N GLU A 331 4.59 -8.46 -5.01
CA GLU A 331 4.23 -8.96 -3.69
C GLU A 331 3.77 -7.81 -2.76
N PHE A 332 3.54 -8.07 -1.46
CA PHE A 332 3.09 -7.05 -0.54
C PHE A 332 4.26 -6.24 0.07
N LEU A 333 3.99 -4.97 0.32
CA LEU A 333 4.84 -4.12 1.16
C LEU A 333 4.24 -4.07 2.56
N ASN A 334 5.05 -4.36 3.56
CA ASN A 334 4.73 -4.20 4.97
C ASN A 334 5.13 -2.80 5.46
N LEU A 335 4.61 -2.37 6.60
CA LEU A 335 4.91 -1.11 7.27
C LEU A 335 5.39 -1.40 8.70
N GLU A 336 6.61 -0.97 9.05
CA GLU A 336 7.22 -1.21 10.37
C GLU A 336 7.11 -2.68 10.81
N ASN A 337 7.38 -3.60 9.86
CA ASN A 337 7.31 -5.05 10.00
C ASN A 337 5.91 -5.67 10.16
N ASP A 338 4.85 -4.86 10.10
CA ASP A 338 3.48 -5.31 10.16
C ASP A 338 2.78 -5.19 8.80
N LYS A 339 1.81 -6.08 8.54
CA LYS A 339 1.01 -6.01 7.31
C LYS A 339 0.18 -4.73 7.27
N ILE A 340 0.29 -3.96 6.19
CA ILE A 340 -0.58 -2.79 5.94
C ILE A 340 -2.04 -3.23 5.96
N SER A 341 -2.89 -2.46 6.64
CA SER A 341 -4.31 -2.77 6.82
C SER A 341 -5.17 -1.51 6.75
N THR A 342 -6.00 -1.44 5.72
CA THR A 342 -6.95 -0.32 5.54
C THR A 342 -8.04 -0.31 6.61
N SER A 343 -8.54 -1.50 7.00
CA SER A 343 -9.60 -1.63 8.02
C SER A 343 -9.13 -1.19 9.41
N ARG A 344 -7.85 -1.40 9.74
CA ARG A 344 -7.22 -0.98 10.99
C ARG A 344 -6.55 0.39 10.91
N ASN A 345 -6.64 1.08 9.76
CA ASN A 345 -5.95 2.34 9.50
C ASN A 345 -4.41 2.26 9.71
N TRP A 346 -3.82 1.04 9.62
CA TRP A 346 -2.38 0.81 9.71
C TRP A 346 -1.76 0.97 8.33
N ALA A 347 -1.49 2.21 7.95
CA ALA A 347 -0.98 2.56 6.63
C ALA A 347 -0.31 3.94 6.64
N VAL A 348 0.56 4.20 5.65
CA VAL A 348 0.97 5.54 5.25
C VAL A 348 0.13 5.91 4.03
N TRP A 349 -0.80 6.82 4.23
CA TRP A 349 -1.73 7.28 3.19
C TRP A 349 -1.09 8.34 2.31
N LEU A 350 -1.25 8.23 0.98
CA LEU A 350 -0.62 9.16 0.04
C LEU A 350 -1.08 10.61 0.25
N HIS A 351 -2.38 10.84 0.40
CA HIS A 351 -2.93 12.17 0.61
C HIS A 351 -2.45 12.83 1.92
N GLU A 352 -2.18 12.03 2.97
CA GLU A 352 -1.60 12.52 4.22
C GLU A 352 -0.10 12.76 4.08
N TYR A 353 0.61 11.84 3.40
CA TYR A 353 2.04 11.99 3.13
C TYR A 353 2.35 13.29 2.38
N LEU A 354 1.57 13.64 1.37
CA LEU A 354 1.76 14.87 0.58
C LEU A 354 1.60 16.14 1.41
N VAL A 355 0.75 16.10 2.45
CA VAL A 355 0.57 17.20 3.41
C VAL A 355 1.69 17.23 4.45
N ASP A 356 2.04 16.07 5.01
CA ASP A 356 3.02 15.95 6.09
C ASP A 356 4.47 16.19 5.61
N LEU A 357 4.77 15.83 4.35
CA LEU A 357 6.11 15.87 3.75
C LEU A 357 6.08 16.55 2.37
N PRO A 358 5.70 17.84 2.30
CA PRO A 358 5.59 18.56 1.04
C PRO A 358 6.96 18.64 0.32
N GLY A 359 6.93 18.44 -1.01
CA GLY A 359 8.15 18.46 -1.85
C GLY A 359 9.04 17.22 -1.73
N LYS A 360 8.60 16.18 -1.01
CA LYS A 360 9.36 14.93 -0.85
C LYS A 360 8.79 13.76 -1.69
N GLN A 361 8.07 14.06 -2.79
CA GLN A 361 7.50 13.05 -3.68
C GLN A 361 8.56 12.09 -4.22
N ASP A 362 9.67 12.63 -4.74
CA ASP A 362 10.76 11.82 -5.29
C ASP A 362 11.50 11.02 -4.22
N VAL A 363 11.56 11.50 -2.99
CA VAL A 363 12.12 10.71 -1.87
C VAL A 363 11.29 9.45 -1.65
N LEU A 364 9.97 9.59 -1.59
CA LEU A 364 9.09 8.43 -1.44
C LEU A 364 9.18 7.49 -2.65
N ARG A 365 9.17 8.03 -3.89
CA ARG A 365 9.35 7.23 -5.12
C ARG A 365 10.65 6.43 -5.08
N TYR A 366 11.75 7.06 -4.67
CA TYR A 366 13.05 6.41 -4.52
C TYR A 366 13.02 5.25 -3.53
N VAL A 367 12.50 5.50 -2.34
CA VAL A 367 12.45 4.48 -1.27
C VAL A 367 11.52 3.32 -1.63
N LEU A 368 10.35 3.62 -2.20
CA LEU A 368 9.41 2.58 -2.64
C LEU A 368 9.98 1.73 -3.77
N THR A 369 10.76 2.32 -4.69
CA THR A 369 11.43 1.57 -5.75
C THR A 369 12.58 0.72 -5.20
N ALA A 370 13.39 1.27 -4.28
CA ALA A 370 14.49 0.53 -3.63
C ALA A 370 13.98 -0.65 -2.80
N ASN A 371 12.77 -0.53 -2.24
CA ASN A 371 12.08 -1.55 -1.46
C ASN A 371 10.95 -2.24 -2.24
N ALA A 372 10.95 -2.14 -3.60
CA ALA A 372 9.92 -2.75 -4.40
C ALA A 372 9.80 -4.26 -4.11
N PRO A 373 8.59 -4.76 -3.80
CA PRO A 373 8.37 -6.17 -3.48
C PRO A 373 8.26 -7.02 -4.75
N GLU A 374 9.28 -7.00 -5.61
CA GLU A 374 9.23 -7.61 -6.96
C GLU A 374 9.18 -9.13 -6.94
N THR A 375 9.82 -9.77 -5.95
CA THR A 375 9.96 -11.24 -5.90
C THR A 375 9.51 -11.86 -4.57
N LYS A 376 9.38 -11.06 -3.53
CA LYS A 376 8.92 -11.43 -2.18
C LYS A 376 8.39 -10.21 -1.47
N ASP A 377 7.60 -10.42 -0.44
CA ASP A 377 7.14 -9.36 0.46
C ASP A 377 8.35 -8.57 0.98
N ASN A 378 8.21 -7.27 1.05
CA ASN A 378 9.25 -6.36 1.55
C ASN A 378 8.66 -5.43 2.62
N ASN A 379 9.49 -4.59 3.21
CA ASN A 379 9.12 -3.75 4.33
C ASN A 379 9.51 -2.29 4.08
N PHE A 380 8.63 -1.38 4.48
CA PHE A 380 8.91 0.04 4.58
C PHE A 380 9.05 0.40 6.05
N THR A 381 10.12 1.12 6.40
CA THR A 381 10.26 1.75 7.70
C THR A 381 10.60 3.22 7.53
N TRP A 382 10.13 4.05 8.44
CA TRP A 382 10.47 5.47 8.44
C TRP A 382 11.96 5.72 8.65
N LYS A 383 12.65 4.80 9.35
CA LYS A 383 14.11 4.85 9.50
C LYS A 383 14.83 4.60 8.18
N ASP A 384 14.44 3.58 7.41
CA ASP A 384 15.00 3.31 6.07
C ASP A 384 14.70 4.48 5.11
N PHE A 385 13.52 5.08 5.20
CA PHE A 385 13.15 6.26 4.43
C PHE A 385 14.12 7.44 4.69
N GLN A 386 14.42 7.74 5.95
CA GLN A 386 15.39 8.76 6.33
C GLN A 386 16.80 8.41 5.87
N ASP A 387 17.23 7.17 6.13
CA ASP A 387 18.59 6.72 5.82
C ASP A 387 18.86 6.75 4.32
N ARG A 388 17.93 6.31 3.47
CA ARG A 388 18.07 6.38 2.02
C ARG A 388 18.06 7.82 1.51
N ASN A 389 17.20 8.67 2.04
CA ASN A 389 17.26 10.09 1.68
C ASN A 389 18.61 10.70 2.05
N ASN A 390 19.04 10.54 3.31
CA ASN A 390 20.22 11.25 3.81
C ASN A 390 21.53 10.67 3.25
N ASN A 391 21.65 9.35 3.12
CA ASN A 391 22.88 8.68 2.74
C ASN A 391 23.02 8.41 1.23
N GLU A 392 21.89 8.32 0.49
CA GLU A 392 21.93 8.05 -0.94
C GLU A 392 21.55 9.30 -1.77
N LEU A 393 20.34 9.86 -1.56
CA LEU A 393 19.90 11.02 -2.35
C LEU A 393 20.69 12.29 -2.01
N VAL A 394 20.89 12.61 -0.72
CA VAL A 394 21.64 13.81 -0.31
C VAL A 394 23.15 13.59 -0.44
N ALA A 395 23.69 12.55 0.22
CA ALA A 395 25.14 12.38 0.35
C ALA A 395 25.82 11.86 -0.92
N VAL A 396 25.09 11.14 -1.80
CA VAL A 396 25.66 10.63 -3.06
C VAL A 396 25.19 11.48 -4.23
N TYR A 397 23.90 11.42 -4.59
CA TYR A 397 23.39 12.09 -5.78
C TYR A 397 23.46 13.61 -5.67
N GLY A 398 22.83 14.17 -4.67
CA GLY A 398 22.75 15.63 -4.48
C GLY A 398 24.12 16.27 -4.24
N ASN A 399 25.00 15.59 -3.47
CA ASN A 399 26.35 16.09 -3.20
C ASN A 399 27.19 16.17 -4.48
N PHE A 400 27.18 15.13 -5.31
CA PHE A 400 27.90 15.13 -6.58
C PHE A 400 27.44 16.27 -7.49
N VAL A 401 26.11 16.35 -7.75
CA VAL A 401 25.53 17.39 -8.59
C VAL A 401 25.87 18.79 -8.08
N ASN A 402 25.68 19.01 -6.78
CA ASN A 402 25.98 20.32 -6.18
C ASN A 402 27.44 20.70 -6.33
N ARG A 403 28.39 19.79 -6.10
CA ARG A 403 29.84 20.05 -6.28
C ARG A 403 30.18 20.38 -7.73
N ALA A 404 29.67 19.59 -8.70
CA ALA A 404 29.92 19.84 -10.12
C ALA A 404 29.42 21.22 -10.56
N LEU A 405 28.17 21.58 -10.22
CA LEU A 405 27.57 22.84 -10.60
C LEU A 405 28.18 24.05 -9.88
N GLN A 406 28.40 23.94 -8.55
CA GLN A 406 28.96 25.05 -7.77
C GLN A 406 30.41 25.36 -8.15
N LEU A 407 31.24 24.36 -8.43
CA LEU A 407 32.60 24.57 -8.88
C LEU A 407 32.64 25.20 -10.28
N THR A 408 31.75 24.77 -11.19
CA THR A 408 31.62 25.36 -12.52
C THR A 408 31.15 26.83 -12.44
N LYS A 409 30.16 27.11 -11.56
CA LYS A 409 29.73 28.49 -11.33
C LYS A 409 30.85 29.36 -10.77
N LYS A 410 31.61 28.85 -9.80
CA LYS A 410 32.69 29.55 -9.13
C LYS A 410 33.86 29.89 -10.07
N TYR A 411 34.25 28.95 -10.94
CA TYR A 411 35.48 29.09 -11.72
C TYR A 411 35.25 29.58 -13.14
N TRP A 412 34.07 29.27 -13.73
CA TRP A 412 33.71 29.66 -15.11
C TRP A 412 32.36 30.39 -15.21
N ASN A 413 31.89 31.03 -14.13
CA ASN A 413 30.60 31.78 -14.10
C ASN A 413 29.41 30.94 -14.63
N GLY A 414 29.44 29.59 -14.44
CA GLY A 414 28.39 28.70 -14.92
C GLY A 414 28.47 28.40 -16.40
N ILE A 415 29.57 28.71 -17.08
CA ILE A 415 29.81 28.29 -18.47
C ILE A 415 30.47 26.91 -18.47
N VAL A 416 29.96 25.99 -19.27
CA VAL A 416 30.55 24.65 -19.45
C VAL A 416 31.96 24.78 -20.02
N PRO A 417 33.02 24.32 -19.31
CA PRO A 417 34.39 24.40 -19.81
C PRO A 417 34.65 23.39 -20.93
N ALA A 418 35.72 23.62 -21.69
CA ALA A 418 36.15 22.71 -22.74
C ALA A 418 36.70 21.39 -22.15
N CYS A 419 36.52 20.29 -22.87
CA CYS A 419 37.20 19.03 -22.58
C CYS A 419 38.53 18.99 -23.34
N GLY A 420 39.65 18.95 -22.59
CA GLY A 420 40.98 18.86 -23.15
C GLY A 420 41.46 17.39 -23.31
N GLU A 421 42.79 17.20 -23.21
CA GLU A 421 43.37 15.87 -23.28
C GLU A 421 42.96 15.00 -22.07
N LEU A 422 42.51 13.77 -22.36
CA LEU A 422 42.05 12.83 -21.36
C LEU A 422 43.22 12.05 -20.71
N GLN A 423 43.29 12.09 -19.41
CA GLN A 423 44.16 11.24 -18.61
C GLN A 423 43.53 9.87 -18.35
N ASP A 424 44.30 8.91 -17.80
CA ASP A 424 43.81 7.53 -17.57
C ASP A 424 42.66 7.48 -16.61
N VAL A 425 42.61 8.35 -15.57
CA VAL A 425 41.47 8.47 -14.62
C VAL A 425 40.18 8.92 -15.32
N ASP A 426 40.30 9.80 -16.33
CA ASP A 426 39.18 10.29 -17.11
C ASP A 426 38.61 9.18 -17.98
N LYS A 427 39.51 8.50 -18.74
CA LYS A 427 39.14 7.37 -19.59
C LYS A 427 38.49 6.26 -18.78
N ALA A 428 39.00 5.94 -17.60
CA ALA A 428 38.41 4.96 -16.70
C ALA A 428 36.99 5.36 -16.27
N ALA A 429 36.78 6.60 -15.85
CA ALA A 429 35.46 7.09 -15.45
C ALA A 429 34.46 7.08 -16.64
N LEU A 430 34.89 7.52 -17.82
CA LEU A 430 34.05 7.53 -19.03
C LEU A 430 33.70 6.10 -19.49
N GLU A 431 34.62 5.14 -19.44
CA GLU A 431 34.36 3.75 -19.78
C GLU A 431 33.40 3.08 -18.82
N GLU A 432 33.45 3.42 -17.54
CA GLU A 432 32.64 2.79 -16.50
C GLU A 432 31.13 3.10 -16.64
N PHE A 433 30.75 4.28 -17.15
CA PHE A 433 29.37 4.62 -17.39
C PHE A 433 28.88 4.45 -18.84
N LYS A 434 29.76 4.06 -19.75
CA LYS A 434 29.45 3.91 -21.17
C LYS A 434 28.25 3.02 -21.43
N ASP A 435 28.15 1.88 -20.72
CA ASP A 435 27.11 0.87 -20.89
C ASP A 435 25.90 1.09 -19.97
N VAL A 436 25.79 2.27 -19.33
CA VAL A 436 24.69 2.53 -18.38
C VAL A 436 23.31 2.43 -19.04
N LYS A 437 23.20 2.90 -20.30
CA LYS A 437 21.94 2.84 -21.05
C LYS A 437 21.49 1.39 -21.24
N GLU A 438 22.35 0.57 -21.77
CA GLU A 438 22.07 -0.85 -22.03
C GLU A 438 21.73 -1.61 -20.75
N LYS A 439 22.45 -1.35 -19.65
CA LYS A 439 22.20 -1.98 -18.36
C LYS A 439 20.85 -1.59 -17.78
N VAL A 440 20.55 -0.30 -17.71
CA VAL A 440 19.29 0.20 -17.14
C VAL A 440 18.12 -0.21 -18.04
N GLU A 441 18.26 -0.10 -19.36
CA GLU A 441 17.24 -0.50 -20.33
C GLU A 441 16.89 -1.99 -20.22
N ALA A 442 17.90 -2.87 -20.19
CA ALA A 442 17.68 -4.30 -20.04
C ALA A 442 16.93 -4.67 -18.77
N LEU A 443 17.16 -3.94 -17.66
CA LEU A 443 16.47 -4.15 -16.41
C LEU A 443 15.02 -3.61 -16.44
N LEU A 444 14.80 -2.45 -17.05
CA LEU A 444 13.46 -1.86 -17.20
C LEU A 444 12.57 -2.73 -18.10
N GLU A 445 13.09 -3.27 -19.21
CA GLU A 445 12.36 -4.18 -20.09
C GLU A 445 12.02 -5.53 -19.42
N GLN A 446 12.77 -5.92 -18.39
CA GLN A 446 12.50 -7.08 -17.54
C GLN A 446 11.65 -6.74 -16.31
N PHE A 447 11.17 -5.51 -16.17
CA PHE A 447 10.40 -5.02 -15.02
C PHE A 447 11.15 -5.16 -13.69
N LYS A 448 12.49 -5.03 -13.67
CA LYS A 448 13.39 -5.05 -12.52
C LYS A 448 13.74 -3.63 -12.10
N PHE A 449 12.77 -2.91 -11.57
CA PHE A 449 12.88 -1.47 -11.30
C PHE A 449 13.87 -1.15 -10.19
N ARG A 450 13.95 -2.01 -9.17
CA ARG A 450 14.90 -1.88 -8.06
C ARG A 450 16.34 -1.91 -8.55
N ASP A 451 16.67 -2.90 -9.37
CA ASP A 451 18.01 -3.07 -9.92
C ASP A 451 18.33 -1.94 -10.93
N ALA A 452 17.35 -1.53 -11.75
CA ALA A 452 17.48 -0.43 -12.68
C ALA A 452 17.79 0.90 -11.96
N GLN A 453 17.09 1.20 -10.87
CA GLN A 453 17.37 2.38 -10.05
C GLN A 453 18.76 2.31 -9.39
N PHE A 454 19.18 1.14 -8.94
CA PHE A 454 20.52 0.93 -8.39
C PHE A 454 21.61 1.22 -9.43
N GLU A 455 21.45 0.75 -10.68
CA GLU A 455 22.38 1.04 -11.78
C GLU A 455 22.38 2.53 -12.16
N ALA A 456 21.22 3.20 -12.17
CA ALA A 456 21.17 4.65 -12.36
C ALA A 456 21.94 5.41 -11.25
N MET A 457 21.86 4.96 -10.00
CA MET A 457 22.59 5.57 -8.89
C MET A 457 24.11 5.35 -8.99
N ASN A 458 24.58 4.35 -9.72
CA ASN A 458 26.01 4.14 -9.96
C ASN A 458 26.65 5.31 -10.69
N LEU A 459 25.92 6.02 -11.57
CA LEU A 459 26.43 7.26 -12.19
C LEU A 459 26.85 8.30 -11.16
N ALA A 460 26.04 8.49 -10.12
CA ALA A 460 26.37 9.42 -9.04
C ALA A 460 27.56 8.94 -8.19
N ARG A 461 27.69 7.63 -7.99
CA ARG A 461 28.82 7.03 -7.28
C ARG A 461 30.12 7.19 -8.07
N ILE A 462 30.10 6.95 -9.39
CA ILE A 462 31.22 7.20 -10.30
C ILE A 462 31.61 8.69 -10.22
N GLY A 463 30.64 9.59 -10.33
CA GLY A 463 30.87 11.03 -10.26
C GLY A 463 31.51 11.47 -8.95
N ASN A 464 31.02 10.99 -7.78
CA ASN A 464 31.59 11.33 -6.48
C ASN A 464 33.03 10.81 -6.32
N ARG A 465 33.28 9.59 -6.77
CA ARG A 465 34.65 9.04 -6.76
C ARG A 465 35.57 9.87 -7.66
N TYR A 466 35.18 10.10 -8.89
CA TYR A 466 35.96 10.82 -9.88
C TYR A 466 36.30 12.27 -9.42
N ILE A 467 35.29 13.04 -8.99
CA ILE A 467 35.53 14.41 -8.53
C ILE A 467 36.40 14.46 -7.27
N THR A 468 36.34 13.41 -6.43
CA THR A 468 37.16 13.30 -5.21
C THR A 468 38.61 12.92 -5.54
N GLU A 469 38.84 12.00 -6.47
CA GLU A 469 40.16 11.59 -6.92
C GLU A 469 40.88 12.73 -7.67
N CYS A 470 40.15 13.46 -8.51
CA CYS A 470 40.69 14.54 -9.32
C CYS A 470 40.89 15.86 -8.56
N GLU A 471 40.26 16.06 -7.40
CA GLU A 471 40.37 17.26 -6.55
C GLU A 471 40.36 18.59 -7.31
N PRO A 472 39.34 18.92 -8.14
CA PRO A 472 39.35 20.13 -8.98
C PRO A 472 39.55 21.44 -8.20
N TRP A 473 39.19 21.49 -6.92
CA TRP A 473 39.43 22.65 -6.05
C TRP A 473 40.90 22.88 -5.71
N LYS A 474 41.76 21.86 -5.83
CA LYS A 474 43.23 22.00 -5.74
C LYS A 474 43.84 22.25 -7.11
N VAL A 475 43.43 21.47 -8.10
CA VAL A 475 43.94 21.52 -9.48
C VAL A 475 43.72 22.91 -10.12
N TRP A 476 42.58 23.54 -9.88
CA TRP A 476 42.29 24.91 -10.34
C TRP A 476 43.41 25.92 -10.07
N LYS A 477 44.14 25.77 -8.94
CA LYS A 477 45.21 26.71 -8.54
C LYS A 477 46.52 26.51 -9.29
N THR A 478 46.74 25.32 -9.81
CA THR A 478 48.01 24.89 -10.41
C THR A 478 47.91 24.62 -11.91
N ASP A 479 46.79 24.07 -12.36
CA ASP A 479 46.51 23.74 -13.75
C ASP A 479 45.02 23.96 -14.06
N PRO A 480 44.62 25.18 -14.40
CA PRO A 480 43.23 25.50 -14.76
C PRO A 480 42.73 24.69 -15.96
N THR A 481 43.56 24.41 -16.96
CA THR A 481 43.19 23.65 -18.16
C THR A 481 42.85 22.20 -17.82
N ARG A 482 43.59 21.60 -16.90
CA ARG A 482 43.24 20.28 -16.38
C ARG A 482 41.89 20.32 -15.63
N CYS A 483 41.66 21.38 -14.84
CA CYS A 483 40.40 21.57 -14.12
C CYS A 483 39.20 21.72 -15.07
N GLU A 484 39.37 22.33 -16.26
CA GLU A 484 38.34 22.39 -17.31
C GLU A 484 37.85 21.00 -17.72
N THR A 485 38.81 20.10 -18.04
CA THR A 485 38.50 18.73 -18.42
C THR A 485 37.78 17.97 -17.31
N ILE A 486 38.25 18.07 -16.06
CA ILE A 486 37.63 17.41 -14.91
C ILE A 486 36.17 17.87 -14.73
N LEU A 487 35.91 19.18 -14.76
CA LEU A 487 34.58 19.69 -14.58
C LEU A 487 33.67 19.44 -15.80
N ASN A 488 34.22 19.45 -17.01
CA ASN A 488 33.44 19.01 -18.18
C ASN A 488 32.89 17.60 -17.99
N ILE A 489 33.75 16.64 -17.61
CA ILE A 489 33.36 15.24 -17.37
C ILE A 489 32.33 15.16 -16.25
N CYS A 490 32.51 15.88 -15.14
CA CYS A 490 31.51 15.93 -14.06
C CYS A 490 30.15 16.45 -14.56
N LEU A 491 30.13 17.44 -15.45
CA LEU A 491 28.90 17.98 -16.02
C LEU A 491 28.26 17.00 -17.01
N GLN A 492 29.03 16.25 -17.80
CA GLN A 492 28.48 15.19 -18.63
C GLN A 492 27.81 14.10 -17.78
N LEU A 493 28.44 13.66 -16.69
CA LEU A 493 27.86 12.73 -15.73
C LEU A 493 26.57 13.29 -15.08
N THR A 494 26.58 14.58 -14.75
CA THR A 494 25.40 15.28 -14.19
C THR A 494 24.24 15.28 -15.19
N ALA A 495 24.51 15.52 -16.47
CA ALA A 495 23.50 15.46 -17.52
C ALA A 495 22.95 14.03 -17.73
N ASN A 496 23.83 13.03 -17.68
CA ASN A 496 23.42 11.63 -17.72
C ASN A 496 22.51 11.24 -16.54
N LEU A 497 22.77 11.78 -15.34
CA LEU A 497 21.90 11.57 -14.18
C LEU A 497 20.49 12.14 -14.39
N ALA A 498 20.36 13.29 -15.06
CA ALA A 498 19.06 13.87 -15.38
C ALA A 498 18.24 12.96 -16.32
N ILE A 499 18.90 12.23 -17.23
CA ILE A 499 18.24 11.26 -18.12
C ILE A 499 17.90 9.99 -17.38
N ALA A 500 18.88 9.39 -16.69
CA ALA A 500 18.74 8.08 -16.05
C ALA A 500 17.66 8.08 -14.96
N PHE A 501 17.54 9.20 -14.23
CA PHE A 501 16.58 9.32 -13.13
C PHE A 501 15.21 9.92 -13.53
N GLU A 502 15.02 10.40 -14.75
CA GLU A 502 13.71 10.92 -15.18
C GLU A 502 12.55 9.94 -14.97
N PRO A 503 12.70 8.63 -15.26
CA PRO A 503 11.64 7.67 -14.98
C PRO A 503 11.34 7.51 -13.49
N PHE A 504 12.35 7.56 -12.64
CA PHE A 504 12.26 7.30 -11.20
C PHE A 504 11.91 8.53 -10.38
N LEU A 505 12.57 9.66 -10.65
CA LEU A 505 12.55 10.89 -9.88
C LEU A 505 12.24 12.11 -10.77
N PRO A 506 11.01 12.20 -11.30
CA PRO A 506 10.67 13.19 -12.33
C PRO A 506 10.78 14.63 -11.88
N PHE A 507 10.50 14.94 -10.60
CA PHE A 507 10.60 16.30 -10.08
C PHE A 507 12.07 16.74 -9.94
N SER A 508 12.92 15.86 -9.41
CA SER A 508 14.36 16.12 -9.27
C SER A 508 15.04 16.20 -10.62
N SER A 509 14.69 15.32 -11.58
CA SER A 509 15.23 15.37 -12.93
C SER A 509 14.81 16.64 -13.66
N LYS A 510 13.56 17.10 -13.51
CA LYS A 510 13.11 18.39 -14.03
C LYS A 510 13.93 19.54 -13.44
N LYS A 511 14.08 19.59 -12.11
CA LYS A 511 14.88 20.61 -11.42
C LYS A 511 16.35 20.57 -11.89
N LEU A 512 16.90 19.37 -12.11
CA LEU A 512 18.26 19.23 -12.62
C LEU A 512 18.40 19.74 -14.06
N ARG A 513 17.43 19.46 -14.95
CA ARG A 513 17.41 20.04 -16.31
C ARG A 513 17.36 21.56 -16.28
N GLU A 514 16.57 22.16 -15.38
CA GLU A 514 16.53 23.63 -15.19
C GLU A 514 17.90 24.16 -14.77
N MET A 515 18.60 23.50 -13.84
CA MET A 515 19.97 23.86 -13.45
C MET A 515 21.00 23.67 -14.56
N LEU A 516 20.77 22.72 -15.47
CA LEU A 516 21.61 22.50 -16.64
C LEU A 516 21.23 23.44 -17.82
N ASN A 517 20.12 24.18 -17.69
CA ASN A 517 19.53 25.01 -18.74
C ASN A 517 19.28 24.21 -20.05
N ILE A 518 18.64 23.05 -19.90
CA ILE A 518 18.26 22.15 -21.00
C ILE A 518 16.79 21.80 -20.88
N ASP A 519 16.04 21.94 -21.98
CA ASP A 519 14.61 21.69 -22.00
C ASP A 519 14.28 20.18 -21.89
N ASN A 520 14.86 19.37 -22.76
CA ASN A 520 14.58 17.95 -22.83
C ASN A 520 15.82 17.14 -23.20
N PHE A 521 15.85 15.90 -22.72
CA PHE A 521 16.75 14.85 -23.14
C PHE A 521 15.95 13.69 -23.76
N GLU A 522 16.65 12.88 -24.57
CA GLU A 522 16.14 11.62 -25.11
C GLU A 522 16.84 10.45 -24.42
N TRP A 523 16.15 9.34 -24.25
CA TRP A 523 16.75 8.13 -23.66
C TRP A 523 18.01 7.67 -24.41
N GLU A 524 17.99 7.78 -25.73
CA GLU A 524 19.12 7.37 -26.61
C GLU A 524 20.41 8.17 -26.36
N GLN A 525 20.33 9.32 -25.69
CA GLN A 525 21.47 10.12 -25.30
C GLN A 525 22.15 9.64 -24.01
N LEU A 526 21.52 8.76 -23.24
CA LEU A 526 22.08 8.20 -22.01
C LEU A 526 23.38 7.44 -22.33
N GLY A 527 24.45 7.72 -21.57
CA GLY A 527 25.79 7.21 -21.82
C GLY A 527 26.66 8.12 -22.70
N SER A 528 26.10 9.21 -23.25
CA SER A 528 26.86 10.17 -24.05
C SER A 528 27.81 11.01 -23.19
N THR A 529 28.98 11.28 -23.75
CA THR A 529 30.03 12.13 -23.13
C THR A 529 30.04 13.56 -23.65
N ASP A 530 29.03 13.96 -24.45
CA ASP A 530 28.98 15.24 -25.15
C ASP A 530 27.56 15.84 -25.14
N LEU A 531 26.85 15.67 -24.01
CA LEU A 531 25.50 16.21 -23.81
C LEU A 531 25.51 17.75 -23.63
N LEU A 532 26.52 18.24 -22.96
CA LEU A 532 26.73 19.66 -22.69
C LEU A 532 27.93 20.17 -23.49
N LYS A 533 27.68 21.05 -24.44
CA LYS A 533 28.74 21.62 -25.28
C LYS A 533 29.57 22.67 -24.51
N ALA A 534 30.87 22.76 -24.77
CA ALA A 534 31.69 23.84 -24.26
C ALA A 534 31.10 25.20 -24.63
N GLY A 535 31.09 26.13 -23.69
CA GLY A 535 30.47 27.45 -23.86
C GLY A 535 28.97 27.49 -23.53
N HIS A 536 28.31 26.38 -23.26
CA HIS A 536 26.92 26.36 -22.84
C HIS A 536 26.76 27.01 -21.45
N GLN A 537 25.76 27.89 -21.30
CA GLN A 537 25.47 28.58 -20.03
C GLN A 537 24.53 27.74 -19.18
N LEU A 538 24.98 27.35 -17.99
CA LEU A 538 24.17 26.65 -16.98
C LEU A 538 23.20 27.62 -16.28
N GLY A 539 22.13 27.08 -15.75
CA GLY A 539 21.21 27.75 -14.84
C GLY A 539 21.79 27.92 -13.42
N GLU A 540 20.98 28.44 -12.50
CA GLU A 540 21.39 28.65 -11.11
C GLU A 540 21.44 27.32 -10.34
N PRO A 541 22.56 26.96 -9.70
CA PRO A 541 22.66 25.80 -8.86
C PRO A 541 21.74 25.87 -7.63
N ALA A 542 21.01 24.79 -7.36
CA ALA A 542 20.20 24.63 -6.17
C ALA A 542 20.34 23.23 -5.59
N LEU A 543 20.04 23.05 -4.32
CA LEU A 543 20.04 21.71 -3.72
C LEU A 543 18.90 20.86 -4.30
N LEU A 544 19.22 19.65 -4.79
CA LEU A 544 18.20 18.71 -5.25
C LEU A 544 17.44 18.08 -4.11
N PHE A 545 18.15 17.73 -3.05
CA PHE A 545 17.60 17.03 -1.87
C PHE A 545 18.09 17.72 -0.60
N GLU A 546 17.27 17.66 0.43
CA GLU A 546 17.57 18.14 1.78
C GLU A 546 17.50 17.00 2.77
N LYS A 547 18.29 17.06 3.82
CA LYS A 547 18.24 16.09 4.90
C LYS A 547 16.88 16.06 5.56
N ILE A 548 16.50 14.90 6.01
CA ILE A 548 15.33 14.69 6.85
C ILE A 548 15.84 14.47 8.27
N GLU A 549 15.41 15.33 9.18
CA GLU A 549 15.82 15.31 10.58
C GLU A 549 14.99 14.30 11.39
N ASP A 550 15.52 13.87 12.54
CA ASP A 550 14.90 12.83 13.37
C ASP A 550 13.50 13.21 13.86
N GLU A 551 13.25 14.49 14.12
CA GLU A 551 11.95 14.98 14.59
C GLU A 551 10.83 14.77 13.55
N VAL A 552 11.17 14.83 12.26
CA VAL A 552 10.20 14.58 11.16
C VAL A 552 9.77 13.13 11.17
N ILE A 553 10.73 12.22 11.36
CA ILE A 553 10.49 10.78 11.43
C ILE A 553 9.73 10.42 12.70
N GLN A 554 10.10 11.01 13.84
CA GLN A 554 9.42 10.76 15.11
C GLN A 554 7.93 11.09 15.05
N LYS A 555 7.55 12.21 14.40
CA LYS A 555 6.13 12.56 14.19
C LYS A 555 5.36 11.47 13.43
N GLN A 556 5.96 10.85 12.43
CA GLN A 556 5.32 9.77 11.67
C GLN A 556 5.20 8.49 12.50
N LEU A 557 6.20 8.16 13.30
CA LEU A 557 6.17 7.03 14.23
C LEU A 557 5.10 7.24 15.32
N ASP A 558 5.03 8.44 15.90
CA ASP A 558 4.02 8.79 16.92
C ASP A 558 2.59 8.65 16.35
N LYS A 559 2.37 9.04 15.08
CA LYS A 559 1.10 8.87 14.37
C LYS A 559 0.72 7.40 14.21
N LEU A 560 1.68 6.54 13.87
CA LEU A 560 1.46 5.09 13.78
C LEU A 560 1.18 4.47 15.16
N GLU A 561 1.93 4.89 16.18
CA GLU A 561 1.70 4.39 17.54
C GLU A 561 0.33 4.79 18.08
N ALA A 562 -0.11 6.03 17.83
CA ALA A 562 -1.46 6.48 18.19
C ALA A 562 -2.53 5.62 17.50
N THR A 563 -2.33 5.28 16.22
CA THR A 563 -3.23 4.38 15.47
C THR A 563 -3.26 2.98 16.09
N LYS A 564 -2.10 2.44 16.48
CA LYS A 564 -1.99 1.13 17.13
C LYS A 564 -2.76 1.09 18.44
N LYS A 565 -2.55 2.08 19.31
CA LYS A 565 -3.28 2.21 20.59
C LYS A 565 -4.79 2.33 20.39
N ALA A 566 -5.23 3.10 19.39
CA ALA A 566 -6.66 3.23 19.08
C ALA A 566 -7.27 1.88 18.62
N ASN A 567 -6.53 1.09 17.84
CA ASN A 567 -6.96 -0.24 17.39
C ASN A 567 -7.04 -1.24 18.56
N GLU A 568 -6.07 -1.23 19.46
CA GLU A 568 -6.05 -2.06 20.66
C GLU A 568 -7.24 -1.73 21.58
N ALA A 569 -7.50 -0.43 21.80
CA ALA A 569 -8.66 0.02 22.56
C ALA A 569 -10.00 -0.38 21.90
N ALA A 570 -10.09 -0.33 20.55
CA ALA A 570 -11.30 -0.73 19.83
C ALA A 570 -11.56 -2.25 19.86
N GLN A 571 -10.53 -3.06 20.06
CA GLN A 571 -10.64 -4.52 20.17
C GLN A 571 -10.98 -4.98 21.61
N TYR A 572 -10.89 -4.07 22.57
CA TYR A 572 -11.20 -4.41 23.95
C TYR A 572 -12.66 -4.85 24.10
N LYS A 573 -12.84 -6.07 24.56
CA LYS A 573 -14.15 -6.59 24.97
C LYS A 573 -14.15 -6.72 26.49
N ALA A 574 -15.05 -6.02 27.15
CA ALA A 574 -15.27 -6.22 28.58
C ALA A 574 -15.54 -7.71 28.87
N ALA A 575 -14.96 -8.21 29.94
CA ALA A 575 -15.25 -9.57 30.38
C ALA A 575 -16.75 -9.79 30.51
N PRO A 576 -17.28 -10.95 30.15
CA PRO A 576 -18.71 -11.21 30.27
C PRO A 576 -19.14 -11.08 31.75
N ILE A 577 -20.33 -10.51 31.95
CA ILE A 577 -20.93 -10.39 33.28
C ILE A 577 -21.05 -11.80 33.84
N LYS A 578 -20.56 -12.00 35.08
CA LYS A 578 -20.67 -13.28 35.79
C LYS A 578 -22.13 -13.59 36.11
N GLU A 579 -22.37 -14.85 36.51
CA GLU A 579 -23.70 -15.25 36.98
C GLU A 579 -24.25 -14.31 38.05
N THR A 580 -25.57 -14.11 38.02
CA THR A 580 -26.27 -13.25 38.99
C THR A 580 -26.03 -13.76 40.40
N CYS A 581 -25.51 -12.90 41.28
CA CYS A 581 -25.44 -13.19 42.72
C CYS A 581 -26.58 -12.46 43.47
N SER A 582 -26.93 -12.94 44.65
CA SER A 582 -27.92 -12.30 45.50
C SER A 582 -27.31 -11.08 46.20
N PHE A 583 -28.17 -10.15 46.68
CA PHE A 583 -27.72 -9.03 47.47
C PHE A 583 -27.12 -9.51 48.82
N GLU A 584 -27.65 -10.58 49.38
CA GLU A 584 -27.15 -11.22 50.60
C GLU A 584 -25.74 -11.80 50.44
N ASP A 585 -25.36 -12.20 49.21
CA ASP A 585 -23.98 -12.65 48.93
C ASP A 585 -23.01 -11.46 48.89
N PHE A 586 -23.45 -10.30 48.38
CA PHE A 586 -22.67 -9.08 48.44
C PHE A 586 -22.50 -8.53 49.85
N GLU A 587 -23.57 -8.56 50.71
CA GLU A 587 -23.53 -8.12 52.11
C GLU A 587 -22.56 -8.94 52.99
N LYS A 588 -22.18 -10.17 52.55
CA LYS A 588 -21.14 -10.95 53.23
C LYS A 588 -19.74 -10.38 53.10
N LEU A 589 -19.51 -9.47 52.12
CA LEU A 589 -18.22 -8.84 51.90
C LEU A 589 -18.17 -7.52 52.70
N ASP A 590 -17.19 -7.36 53.58
CA ASP A 590 -16.91 -6.08 54.23
C ASP A 590 -15.85 -5.32 53.39
N ILE A 591 -16.34 -4.49 52.48
CA ILE A 591 -15.47 -3.66 51.63
C ILE A 591 -15.30 -2.29 52.29
N ARG A 592 -14.07 -1.84 52.51
CA ARG A 592 -13.73 -0.59 53.20
C ARG A 592 -12.77 0.28 52.46
N VAL A 593 -12.76 1.56 52.80
CA VAL A 593 -11.75 2.52 52.40
C VAL A 593 -10.57 2.47 53.37
N GLY A 594 -9.37 2.32 52.87
CA GLY A 594 -8.16 2.37 53.68
C GLY A 594 -7.19 3.43 53.18
N LEU A 595 -6.56 4.17 54.10
CA LEU A 595 -5.46 5.09 53.74
C LEU A 595 -4.14 4.35 53.75
N VAL A 596 -3.45 4.37 52.65
CA VAL A 596 -2.11 3.76 52.53
C VAL A 596 -1.09 4.62 53.30
N LYS A 597 -0.56 4.11 54.39
CA LYS A 597 0.49 4.76 55.20
C LYS A 597 1.90 4.41 54.68
N ASP A 598 2.06 3.17 54.20
CA ASP A 598 3.31 2.68 53.64
C ASP A 598 3.03 1.63 52.56
N CYS A 599 3.92 1.57 51.54
CA CYS A 599 3.85 0.58 50.48
C CYS A 599 5.27 0.25 50.00
N GLN A 600 5.65 -1.01 50.14
CA GLN A 600 7.01 -1.45 49.78
C GLN A 600 7.04 -2.81 49.07
N LYS A 601 8.10 -3.07 48.30
CA LYS A 601 8.30 -4.38 47.67
C LYS A 601 8.70 -5.43 48.71
N VAL A 602 8.05 -6.58 48.67
CA VAL A 602 8.37 -7.68 49.61
C VAL A 602 9.74 -8.28 49.23
N LYS A 603 10.64 -8.34 50.21
CA LYS A 603 12.00 -8.96 50.04
C LYS A 603 11.85 -10.40 49.53
N LYS A 604 12.61 -10.74 48.50
CA LYS A 604 12.61 -12.07 47.84
C LYS A 604 11.36 -12.36 46.99
N SER A 605 10.45 -11.39 46.74
CA SER A 605 9.33 -11.53 45.82
C SER A 605 9.40 -10.48 44.71
N LYS A 606 9.30 -10.93 43.44
CA LYS A 606 9.17 -10.03 42.28
C LYS A 606 7.71 -9.61 42.02
N LYS A 607 6.74 -10.22 42.73
CA LYS A 607 5.31 -10.07 42.44
C LYS A 607 4.54 -9.32 43.53
N LEU A 608 5.09 -9.27 44.77
CA LEU A 608 4.32 -8.79 45.94
C LEU A 608 4.73 -7.38 46.35
N LEU A 609 3.70 -6.54 46.59
CA LEU A 609 3.79 -5.32 47.41
C LEU A 609 3.16 -5.59 48.77
N GLN A 610 3.79 -5.05 49.84
CA GLN A 610 3.24 -5.00 51.20
C GLN A 610 2.71 -3.60 51.46
N PHE A 611 1.47 -3.51 51.85
CA PHE A 611 0.79 -2.29 52.24
C PHE A 611 0.60 -2.25 53.71
N THR A 612 0.85 -1.09 54.31
CA THR A 612 0.40 -0.72 55.69
C THR A 612 -0.76 0.27 55.53
N ILE A 613 -1.94 -0.12 55.97
CA ILE A 613 -3.19 0.58 55.71
C ILE A 613 -3.82 0.99 57.05
N ASP A 614 -4.12 2.28 57.22
CA ASP A 614 -5.03 2.76 58.22
C ASP A 614 -6.47 2.45 57.77
N ASP A 615 -7.17 1.59 58.50
CA ASP A 615 -8.54 1.18 58.23
C ASP A 615 -9.55 1.80 59.22
N GLY A 616 -9.12 2.80 60.00
CA GLY A 616 -9.93 3.49 60.95
C GLY A 616 -10.18 2.73 62.28
N SER A 617 -9.59 1.53 62.45
CA SER A 617 -9.73 0.72 63.66
C SER A 617 -8.79 1.15 64.80
N GLY A 618 -7.83 2.02 64.54
CA GLY A 618 -6.77 2.43 65.45
C GLY A 618 -5.55 1.52 65.46
N VAL A 619 -5.54 0.43 64.65
CA VAL A 619 -4.45 -0.47 64.45
C VAL A 619 -4.21 -0.61 62.95
N ASP A 620 -2.98 -0.34 62.51
CA ASP A 620 -2.65 -0.46 61.07
C ASP A 620 -2.75 -1.90 60.57
N ARG A 621 -3.37 -2.07 59.42
CA ARG A 621 -3.58 -3.37 58.78
C ARG A 621 -2.48 -3.64 57.74
N THR A 622 -1.95 -4.85 57.72
CA THR A 622 -1.01 -5.27 56.67
C THR A 622 -1.74 -6.06 55.58
N ILE A 623 -1.58 -5.67 54.30
CA ILE A 623 -2.11 -6.41 53.17
C ILE A 623 -0.99 -6.61 52.15
N CYS A 624 -0.84 -7.86 51.67
CA CYS A 624 0.05 -8.19 50.56
C CYS A 624 -0.75 -8.35 49.26
N SER A 625 -0.30 -7.72 48.17
CA SER A 625 -0.95 -7.80 46.86
C SER A 625 0.04 -8.14 45.74
N GLY A 626 -0.39 -8.96 44.79
CA GLY A 626 0.45 -9.45 43.67
C GLY A 626 0.68 -8.46 42.52
N ILE A 627 0.75 -7.17 42.82
CA ILE A 627 0.71 -6.09 41.83
C ILE A 627 2.07 -5.36 41.65
N ALA A 628 3.16 -5.90 42.17
CA ALA A 628 4.48 -5.25 42.14
C ALA A 628 5.05 -5.02 40.70
N ALA A 629 4.58 -5.77 39.71
CA ALA A 629 4.98 -5.60 38.32
C ALA A 629 4.40 -4.32 37.69
N PHE A 630 3.32 -3.79 38.23
CA PHE A 630 2.59 -2.63 37.70
C PHE A 630 2.94 -1.31 38.39
N TYR A 631 3.77 -1.37 39.45
CA TYR A 631 4.19 -0.19 40.20
C TYR A 631 5.71 -0.23 40.42
N GLU A 632 6.43 0.46 39.53
CA GLU A 632 7.91 0.57 39.65
C GLU A 632 8.29 1.27 40.95
N ASN A 633 7.54 2.31 41.32
CA ASN A 633 7.70 3.11 42.52
C ASN A 633 6.50 2.93 43.46
N PRO A 634 6.44 1.92 44.34
CA PRO A 634 5.31 1.65 45.20
C PRO A 634 4.93 2.82 46.11
N GLU A 635 5.90 3.70 46.41
CA GLU A 635 5.71 4.90 47.22
C GLU A 635 4.66 5.87 46.65
N GLU A 636 4.37 5.82 45.36
CA GLU A 636 3.33 6.62 44.71
C GLU A 636 1.91 6.27 45.21
N LEU A 637 1.74 5.12 45.85
CA LEU A 637 0.51 4.68 46.45
C LEU A 637 0.32 5.21 47.89
N ILE A 638 1.37 5.71 48.51
CA ILE A 638 1.32 6.27 49.86
C ILE A 638 0.44 7.53 49.86
N GLY A 639 -0.43 7.65 50.86
CA GLY A 639 -1.39 8.74 50.98
C GLY A 639 -2.66 8.57 50.14
N LYS A 640 -2.73 7.54 49.26
CA LYS A 640 -3.95 7.26 48.51
C LYS A 640 -4.99 6.52 49.36
N ARG A 641 -6.27 6.80 49.11
CA ARG A 641 -7.40 6.05 49.67
C ARG A 641 -7.82 4.97 48.70
N ILE A 642 -7.58 3.72 49.08
CA ILE A 642 -7.84 2.54 48.27
C ILE A 642 -8.99 1.71 48.85
N LEU A 643 -9.64 0.93 47.99
CA LEU A 643 -10.68 -0.01 48.41
C LEU A 643 -10.06 -1.39 48.67
N PHE A 644 -10.50 -2.01 49.77
CA PHE A 644 -10.07 -3.36 50.11
C PHE A 644 -11.19 -4.18 50.77
N VAL A 645 -11.13 -5.50 50.63
CA VAL A 645 -12.03 -6.41 51.39
C VAL A 645 -11.36 -6.73 52.71
N ALA A 646 -12.07 -6.38 53.81
CA ALA A 646 -11.56 -6.39 55.18
C ALA A 646 -11.74 -7.73 55.91
N ASN A 647 -12.75 -8.52 55.52
CA ASN A 647 -13.20 -9.70 56.27
C ASN A 647 -12.75 -11.04 55.64
N PHE A 648 -11.71 -11.05 54.78
CA PHE A 648 -11.08 -12.30 54.41
C PHE A 648 -10.22 -12.85 55.54
N ALA A 649 -10.21 -14.17 55.71
CA ALA A 649 -9.35 -14.84 56.67
C ALA A 649 -7.87 -14.46 56.38
N PRO A 650 -7.07 -14.12 57.42
CA PRO A 650 -5.65 -13.80 57.23
C PRO A 650 -4.91 -14.93 56.51
N ARG A 651 -4.02 -14.52 55.59
CA ARG A 651 -3.22 -15.46 54.78
C ARG A 651 -1.75 -15.12 54.82
N THR A 652 -0.91 -16.11 55.13
CA THR A 652 0.55 -15.90 55.13
C THR A 652 1.09 -15.92 53.69
N MET A 653 1.74 -14.83 53.27
CA MET A 653 2.37 -14.66 51.98
C MET A 653 3.84 -14.28 52.20
N MET A 654 4.78 -15.16 51.78
CA MET A 654 6.24 -14.95 52.01
C MET A 654 6.62 -14.62 53.46
N GLY A 655 5.94 -15.23 54.42
CA GLY A 655 6.17 -14.99 55.85
C GLY A 655 5.47 -13.74 56.44
N ILE A 656 4.71 -13.02 55.67
CA ILE A 656 3.93 -11.85 56.10
C ILE A 656 2.46 -12.27 56.14
N GLU A 657 1.81 -11.97 57.24
CA GLU A 657 0.36 -12.16 57.38
C GLU A 657 -0.40 -11.03 56.66
N SER A 658 -1.12 -11.38 55.60
CA SER A 658 -1.97 -10.48 54.83
C SER A 658 -3.43 -10.55 55.37
N GLN A 659 -3.97 -9.42 55.79
CA GLN A 659 -5.25 -9.31 56.49
C GLN A 659 -6.31 -8.64 55.61
N GLY A 660 -6.48 -9.10 54.38
CA GLY A 660 -7.46 -8.59 53.45
C GLY A 660 -6.98 -8.65 51.99
N MET A 661 -7.76 -8.08 51.08
CA MET A 661 -7.45 -8.04 49.64
C MET A 661 -7.72 -6.64 49.09
N ILE A 662 -6.71 -6.05 48.42
CA ILE A 662 -6.87 -4.77 47.70
C ILE A 662 -7.66 -5.00 46.43
N LEU A 663 -8.61 -4.12 46.15
CA LEU A 663 -9.35 -4.12 44.88
C LEU A 663 -8.55 -3.39 43.80
N SER A 664 -8.43 -4.00 42.64
CA SER A 664 -7.78 -3.43 41.49
C SER A 664 -8.57 -3.71 40.20
N ALA A 665 -8.49 -2.80 39.25
CA ALA A 665 -9.04 -2.94 37.91
C ALA A 665 -7.92 -3.27 36.97
N VAL A 666 -8.17 -4.17 36.00
CA VAL A 666 -7.25 -4.52 34.91
C VAL A 666 -7.83 -3.93 33.63
N ASP A 667 -7.03 -3.15 32.91
CA ASP A 667 -7.42 -2.51 31.66
C ASP A 667 -7.14 -3.43 30.45
N ALA A 668 -7.52 -2.97 29.27
CA ALA A 668 -7.40 -3.67 28.00
C ALA A 668 -5.94 -4.03 27.61
N ASP A 669 -5.00 -3.18 27.98
CA ASP A 669 -3.55 -3.35 27.73
C ASP A 669 -2.86 -4.19 28.84
N GLU A 670 -3.65 -4.91 29.65
CA GLU A 670 -3.20 -5.65 30.83
C GLU A 670 -2.58 -4.76 31.91
N SER A 671 -2.65 -3.42 31.79
CA SER A 671 -2.26 -2.53 32.88
C SER A 671 -3.22 -2.68 34.05
N LEU A 672 -2.71 -2.46 35.26
CA LEU A 672 -3.48 -2.62 36.49
C LEU A 672 -3.46 -1.33 37.31
N SER A 673 -4.63 -0.91 37.78
CA SER A 673 -4.76 0.20 38.69
C SER A 673 -5.49 -0.22 39.98
N VAL A 674 -4.99 0.22 41.12
CA VAL A 674 -5.74 0.06 42.38
C VAL A 674 -6.98 0.95 42.38
N VAL A 675 -8.09 0.46 42.91
CA VAL A 675 -9.35 1.21 42.96
C VAL A 675 -9.25 2.24 44.07
N THR A 676 -9.48 3.53 43.73
CA THR A 676 -9.38 4.67 44.65
C THR A 676 -10.69 5.42 44.75
N THR A 677 -10.87 6.22 45.81
CA THR A 677 -12.02 7.13 45.96
C THR A 677 -11.75 8.46 45.24
N THR A 678 -12.79 9.04 44.62
CA THR A 678 -12.70 10.35 43.93
C THR A 678 -12.76 11.54 44.88
N LYS A 679 -13.14 11.30 46.16
CA LYS A 679 -13.23 12.31 47.25
C LYS A 679 -12.48 11.81 48.45
N ASP A 680 -12.15 12.74 49.35
CA ASP A 680 -11.55 12.43 50.64
C ASP A 680 -12.62 11.77 51.55
N VAL A 681 -12.55 10.46 51.63
CA VAL A 681 -13.40 9.64 52.49
C VAL A 681 -12.57 9.16 53.67
N LYS A 682 -13.15 9.15 54.87
CA LYS A 682 -12.45 8.72 56.10
C LYS A 682 -12.04 7.25 56.03
N PRO A 683 -10.81 6.89 56.50
CA PRO A 683 -10.43 5.48 56.63
C PRO A 683 -11.47 4.71 57.48
N GLY A 684 -11.75 3.47 57.08
CA GLY A 684 -12.77 2.62 57.71
C GLY A 684 -14.19 2.82 57.18
N SER A 685 -14.45 3.81 56.31
CA SER A 685 -15.75 3.97 55.68
C SER A 685 -16.12 2.72 54.86
N GLN A 686 -17.34 2.23 55.07
CA GLN A 686 -17.88 1.09 54.39
C GLN A 686 -18.30 1.43 52.96
N VAL A 687 -18.10 0.51 52.03
CA VAL A 687 -18.51 0.60 50.62
C VAL A 687 -19.68 -0.34 50.40
N GLY A 688 -20.79 0.20 49.90
CA GLY A 688 -22.02 -0.54 49.67
C GLY A 688 -22.86 0.06 48.57
#